data_145451021adeab7afe970bdd7ca1b010
#
_entry.id   145451021adeab7afe970bdd7ca1b010
#
_cell.length_a   1.000
_cell.length_b   1.000
_cell.length_c   1.000
_cell.angle_alpha   90.00
_cell.angle_beta   90.00
_cell.angle_gamma   90.00
#
_symmetry.space_group_name_H-M   'P 1'
#
loop_
_entity.id
_entity.type
_entity.pdbx_description
1 polymer ?
#
loop_
_entity_poly.entity_id
_entity_poly.type
_entity_poly.pdbx_seq_one_letter_code
_entity_poly.pdbx_strand_id
1 'polypeptide(L)'
;MTQFAKETLPISLEEEMRRSYLDYAMSVIVGRALPDARDGLKPVHRRVLFAMHELNNDWNRPYKKSARIVGDVIGKYHPHGDSAVYDTIVRMAQDFSLRHMLVDGQGNFGSVDGDNAAAMRYTEIRMSKIAHEMLADIDKETVDFGPNYDGSEKEPLVLPTRLPNLLVNGSGGIAVGMATNIPPHNLNEVVDACLHSLKNPDCTIDELMEIIPAPDFPTGGIIYGINGVKDGYRTGRGRVVMRAKCHFEDIDKGQRQAIIVDEIPYQVNKKTLQERIAELVHEKKLEGISHIQDESDKSGMRLVIELKRGEVPEVVLNNLYKQTQLQDTFGINMVALIDGQPKLCNLKDLITVFLEHRREVVTRRTVFELRKARERGHVLEGLAVALANIDEFIKIIRESPTPPVAKAELMTRSWDSQLVREMLTRAKADGGTISADDYRPEGLEREFGMQTDGLYRLSETQAQEILQMRLQRLTGLEQDKIVAEYKDVMAVIDDLLDILAKPERVSAIIGEELVAVKSEFGQTKLGARRSEIEHSAQDLSTEDLITPTDMVVTLSHSGYIKSQPLSEYRAQKRGGRGKQATATKEDDWIDQLFIANTHDYILCFSNRGRLYWLKVWEVPAGSRGSRGRPIVNMFPLQEGEKINVVLPLTGDARSFPDNRFVFMATSMGTVKKTSLDEFSNPRKAGIIAVDLDEGDFLIGAALTDGQHDVMLFSDGGKAVRFDENDVRPMGRNARGVRGMMIEDGQSVIAMLVAEDEQQSVLTATINGYGKRTPIGEYTRHGRGTKGMIAIQQSERNGKVVAATLVHSDDEIMLITDKGVLVRTRVSEIREMGRATQGVTLIALDEGAELSGLQRIVENDANVDVSAPDAAEAGDDTAGGAE
;
A
#
# COMPACT_ATOMS: atom_id res chain seq x y z
N MET A 1 68.63 14.45 3.10
CA MET A 1 68.17 14.63 4.49
C MET A 1 66.86 15.36 4.43
N THR A 2 65.74 14.62 4.63
CA THR A 2 64.43 15.17 4.70
C THR A 2 64.33 16.06 5.93
N GLN A 3 64.02 17.35 5.74
CA GLN A 3 63.68 18.25 6.83
C GLN A 3 62.40 17.72 7.50
N PHE A 4 62.60 17.15 8.71
CA PHE A 4 61.50 16.94 9.63
C PHE A 4 60.85 18.30 10.00
N ALA A 5 59.52 18.31 10.16
CA ALA A 5 58.82 19.51 10.54
C ALA A 5 59.45 20.20 11.74
N LYS A 6 59.46 21.55 11.70
CA LYS A 6 60.09 22.39 12.73
C LYS A 6 59.42 22.30 14.11
N GLU A 7 58.19 21.80 14.17
CA GLU A 7 57.39 21.69 15.40
C GLU A 7 56.48 20.43 15.29
N THR A 8 56.52 19.59 16.28
CA THR A 8 55.63 18.44 16.44
C THR A 8 54.71 18.69 17.62
N LEU A 9 53.44 18.86 17.35
CA LEU A 9 52.42 18.94 18.39
C LEU A 9 51.87 17.53 18.65
N PRO A 10 51.89 17.02 19.88
CA PRO A 10 51.26 15.73 20.20
C PRO A 10 49.74 15.90 20.16
N ILE A 11 49.11 15.15 19.30
CA ILE A 11 47.63 15.07 19.19
C ILE A 11 47.22 13.68 19.65
N SER A 12 46.17 13.59 20.49
CA SER A 12 45.59 12.32 20.87
C SER A 12 44.96 11.70 19.64
N LEU A 13 45.25 10.42 19.39
CA LEU A 13 44.65 9.67 18.29
C LEU A 13 43.11 9.66 18.37
N GLU A 14 42.56 9.54 19.58
CA GLU A 14 41.09 9.56 19.80
C GLU A 14 40.49 10.91 19.43
N GLU A 15 41.16 12.01 19.77
CA GLU A 15 40.66 13.36 19.48
C GLU A 15 40.74 13.67 17.98
N GLU A 16 41.81 13.25 17.31
CA GLU A 16 41.97 13.39 15.86
C GLU A 16 40.95 12.53 15.11
N MET A 17 40.75 11.28 15.52
CA MET A 17 39.71 10.42 14.93
C MET A 17 38.32 11.00 15.14
N ARG A 18 38.00 11.51 16.33
CA ARG A 18 36.72 12.15 16.60
C ARG A 18 36.49 13.34 15.70
N ARG A 19 37.48 14.21 15.58
CA ARG A 19 37.42 15.42 14.74
C ARG A 19 37.28 15.05 13.27
N SER A 20 38.15 14.18 12.75
CA SER A 20 38.13 13.76 11.36
C SER A 20 36.79 13.04 11.00
N TYR A 21 36.24 12.20 11.91
CA TYR A 21 34.97 11.55 11.69
C TYR A 21 33.79 12.54 11.71
N LEU A 22 33.81 13.53 12.61
CA LEU A 22 32.82 14.58 12.64
C LEU A 22 32.87 15.45 11.37
N ASP A 23 34.06 15.85 10.93
CA ASP A 23 34.25 16.64 9.71
C ASP A 23 33.76 15.86 8.47
N TYR A 24 34.07 14.55 8.40
CA TYR A 24 33.58 13.67 7.35
C TYR A 24 32.03 13.52 7.40
N ALA A 25 31.49 13.26 8.59
CA ALA A 25 30.05 13.11 8.78
C ALA A 25 29.31 14.40 8.36
N MET A 26 29.78 15.57 8.79
CA MET A 26 29.22 16.86 8.41
C MET A 26 29.30 17.10 6.91
N SER A 27 30.44 16.78 6.28
CA SER A 27 30.61 16.88 4.84
C SER A 27 29.61 16.00 4.07
N VAL A 28 29.38 14.77 4.54
CA VAL A 28 28.40 13.86 3.91
C VAL A 28 26.96 14.31 4.16
N ILE A 29 26.64 14.77 5.37
CA ILE A 29 25.28 15.21 5.74
C ILE A 29 24.90 16.47 4.95
N VAL A 30 25.68 17.53 5.09
CA VAL A 30 25.35 18.86 4.52
C VAL A 30 25.76 18.96 3.04
N GLY A 31 26.94 18.43 2.70
CA GLY A 31 27.53 18.61 1.37
C GLY A 31 27.17 17.55 0.34
N ARG A 32 26.41 16.49 0.68
CA ARG A 32 26.20 15.38 -0.25
C ARG A 32 24.82 14.75 -0.22
N ALA A 33 24.35 14.27 0.94
CA ALA A 33 23.25 13.30 1.00
C ALA A 33 21.88 13.92 1.20
N LEU A 34 21.79 15.02 1.96
CA LEU A 34 20.51 15.65 2.29
C LEU A 34 20.16 16.81 1.35
N PRO A 35 18.87 16.97 1.01
CA PRO A 35 18.39 18.10 0.24
C PRO A 35 18.26 19.34 1.12
N ASP A 36 18.46 20.53 0.54
CA ASP A 36 18.05 21.79 1.16
C ASP A 36 16.53 21.92 1.10
N ALA A 37 15.90 22.29 2.22
CA ALA A 37 14.44 22.38 2.31
C ALA A 37 13.87 23.50 1.41
N ARG A 38 14.65 24.51 1.05
CA ARG A 38 14.25 25.66 0.25
C ARG A 38 14.05 25.30 -1.22
N ASP A 39 15.03 24.62 -1.85
CA ASP A 39 15.00 24.27 -3.27
C ASP A 39 14.82 22.77 -3.56
N GLY A 40 14.88 21.92 -2.52
CA GLY A 40 14.69 20.47 -2.64
C GLY A 40 15.84 19.75 -3.33
N LEU A 41 17.00 20.39 -3.50
CA LEU A 41 18.11 19.85 -4.24
C LEU A 41 19.27 19.45 -3.32
N LYS A 42 19.95 18.38 -3.71
CA LYS A 42 21.29 18.09 -3.21
C LYS A 42 22.31 18.94 -3.97
N PRO A 43 23.52 19.18 -3.41
CA PRO A 43 24.54 19.97 -4.08
C PRO A 43 24.83 19.54 -5.52
N VAL A 44 24.90 18.26 -5.81
CA VAL A 44 25.16 17.75 -7.18
C VAL A 44 24.08 18.14 -8.18
N HIS A 45 22.80 18.06 -7.80
CA HIS A 45 21.66 18.46 -8.66
C HIS A 45 21.71 19.96 -8.95
N ARG A 46 21.96 20.77 -7.92
CA ARG A 46 22.06 22.22 -8.02
C ARG A 46 23.19 22.65 -8.96
N ARG A 47 24.36 22.01 -8.82
CA ARG A 47 25.53 22.25 -9.67
C ARG A 47 25.29 21.87 -11.13
N VAL A 48 24.58 20.76 -11.38
CA VAL A 48 24.22 20.35 -12.74
C VAL A 48 23.31 21.39 -13.39
N LEU A 49 22.22 21.78 -12.72
CA LEU A 49 21.29 22.78 -13.27
C LEU A 49 21.95 24.14 -13.47
N PHE A 50 22.79 24.56 -12.54
CA PHE A 50 23.54 25.81 -12.67
C PHE A 50 24.54 25.78 -13.84
N ALA A 51 25.28 24.67 -14.00
CA ALA A 51 26.19 24.51 -15.15
C ALA A 51 25.42 24.53 -16.50
N MET A 52 24.26 23.92 -16.55
CA MET A 52 23.41 23.97 -17.74
C MET A 52 22.91 25.40 -18.03
N HIS A 53 22.60 26.19 -17.00
CA HIS A 53 22.23 27.61 -17.14
C HIS A 53 23.39 28.44 -17.70
N GLU A 54 24.60 28.34 -17.12
CA GLU A 54 25.80 29.03 -17.57
C GLU A 54 26.17 28.69 -19.02
N LEU A 55 25.92 27.45 -19.44
CA LEU A 55 26.16 27.01 -20.81
C LEU A 55 25.03 27.39 -21.79
N ASN A 56 24.01 28.14 -21.36
CA ASN A 56 22.81 28.43 -22.14
C ASN A 56 22.17 27.15 -22.74
N ASN A 57 22.10 26.08 -21.91
CA ASN A 57 21.50 24.81 -22.30
C ASN A 57 20.05 24.71 -21.82
N ASP A 58 19.24 25.70 -22.19
CA ASP A 58 17.87 25.85 -21.72
C ASP A 58 16.87 25.06 -22.59
N TRP A 59 15.63 24.91 -22.13
CA TRP A 59 14.53 24.14 -22.75
C TRP A 59 14.25 24.55 -24.21
N ASN A 60 14.46 25.81 -24.59
CA ASN A 60 14.23 26.34 -25.91
C ASN A 60 15.50 26.38 -26.78
N ARG A 61 16.60 25.77 -26.30
CA ARG A 61 17.89 25.71 -26.99
C ARG A 61 18.16 24.29 -27.51
N PRO A 62 19.09 24.14 -28.48
CA PRO A 62 19.49 22.84 -28.95
C PRO A 62 20.06 21.97 -27.82
N TYR A 63 19.84 20.65 -27.92
CA TYR A 63 20.46 19.68 -27.03
C TYR A 63 21.98 19.76 -27.10
N LYS A 64 22.62 19.47 -25.97
CA LYS A 64 24.06 19.29 -25.86
C LYS A 64 24.40 17.87 -25.43
N LYS A 65 25.58 17.37 -25.83
CA LYS A 65 26.04 16.06 -25.37
C LYS A 65 26.14 16.02 -23.85
N SER A 66 25.66 14.95 -23.24
CA SER A 66 25.71 14.76 -21.79
C SER A 66 27.13 14.85 -21.26
N ALA A 67 28.10 14.31 -22.00
CA ALA A 67 29.53 14.39 -21.67
C ALA A 67 30.05 15.84 -21.56
N ARG A 68 29.48 16.78 -22.33
CA ARG A 68 29.87 18.19 -22.25
C ARG A 68 29.42 18.79 -20.91
N ILE A 69 28.19 18.55 -20.51
CA ILE A 69 27.68 19.07 -19.23
C ILE A 69 28.41 18.41 -18.05
N VAL A 70 28.62 17.08 -18.09
CA VAL A 70 29.37 16.35 -17.07
C VAL A 70 30.79 16.95 -16.92
N GLY A 71 31.46 17.24 -18.04
CA GLY A 71 32.79 17.81 -18.05
C GLY A 71 32.85 19.19 -17.38
N ASP A 72 31.92 20.08 -17.69
CA ASP A 72 31.82 21.42 -17.06
C ASP A 72 31.49 21.33 -15.57
N VAL A 73 30.57 20.44 -15.18
CA VAL A 73 30.21 20.23 -13.76
C VAL A 73 31.41 19.77 -12.94
N ILE A 74 32.17 18.79 -13.43
CA ILE A 74 33.34 18.26 -12.72
C ILE A 74 34.45 19.27 -12.69
N GLY A 75 34.71 19.91 -13.82
CA GLY A 75 35.82 20.88 -13.96
C GLY A 75 35.62 22.13 -13.12
N LYS A 76 34.37 22.60 -12.95
CA LYS A 76 34.12 23.88 -12.30
C LYS A 76 33.55 23.78 -10.89
N TYR A 77 32.66 22.78 -10.62
CA TYR A 77 31.83 22.82 -9.40
C TYR A 77 31.89 21.55 -8.54
N HIS A 78 32.06 20.35 -9.14
CA HIS A 78 31.87 19.09 -8.42
C HIS A 78 33.02 18.11 -8.66
N PRO A 79 34.12 18.16 -7.85
CA PRO A 79 35.33 17.38 -8.08
C PRO A 79 35.19 15.91 -7.64
N HIS A 80 34.19 15.19 -8.24
CA HIS A 80 33.90 13.78 -7.99
C HIS A 80 33.87 13.01 -9.32
N GLY A 81 33.66 11.68 -9.25
CA GLY A 81 33.62 10.82 -10.45
C GLY A 81 32.54 11.23 -11.47
N ASP A 82 32.90 11.15 -12.74
CA ASP A 82 32.05 11.49 -13.89
C ASP A 82 30.78 10.61 -13.94
N SER A 83 30.90 9.35 -13.61
CA SER A 83 29.77 8.43 -13.55
C SER A 83 28.71 8.87 -12.52
N ALA A 84 29.11 9.35 -11.34
CA ALA A 84 28.18 9.81 -10.31
C ALA A 84 27.39 11.06 -10.77
N VAL A 85 28.06 11.99 -11.48
CA VAL A 85 27.39 13.17 -12.06
C VAL A 85 26.44 12.75 -13.19
N TYR A 86 26.90 11.85 -14.07
CA TYR A 86 26.08 11.36 -15.16
C TYR A 86 24.84 10.59 -14.67
N ASP A 87 24.99 9.69 -13.68
CA ASP A 87 23.88 8.96 -13.07
C ASP A 87 22.86 9.91 -12.43
N THR A 88 23.31 11.01 -11.86
CA THR A 88 22.43 12.06 -11.34
C THR A 88 21.62 12.72 -12.47
N ILE A 89 22.28 13.07 -13.58
CA ILE A 89 21.61 13.62 -14.77
C ILE A 89 20.61 12.63 -15.33
N VAL A 90 20.98 11.35 -15.43
CA VAL A 90 20.10 10.27 -15.92
C VAL A 90 18.82 10.20 -15.07
N ARG A 91 18.94 10.20 -13.73
CA ARG A 91 17.76 10.18 -12.84
C ARG A 91 16.88 11.41 -13.01
N MET A 92 17.46 12.60 -13.26
CA MET A 92 16.68 13.81 -13.52
C MET A 92 15.96 13.79 -14.86
N ALA A 93 16.35 12.92 -15.80
CA ALA A 93 15.74 12.74 -17.11
C ALA A 93 14.78 11.54 -17.19
N GLN A 94 14.62 10.75 -16.14
CA GLN A 94 13.74 9.58 -16.08
C GLN A 94 12.35 9.93 -15.57
N ASP A 95 11.30 9.65 -16.36
CA ASP A 95 9.90 9.91 -16.04
C ASP A 95 9.30 8.97 -14.97
N PHE A 96 9.99 7.85 -14.71
CA PHE A 96 9.66 6.92 -13.62
C PHE A 96 10.45 7.18 -12.32
N SER A 97 11.44 8.08 -12.34
CA SER A 97 12.25 8.46 -11.18
C SER A 97 11.78 9.75 -10.53
N LEU A 98 11.45 10.77 -11.33
CA LEU A 98 10.94 12.05 -10.86
C LEU A 98 9.49 12.28 -11.31
N ARG A 99 8.71 12.89 -10.44
CA ARG A 99 7.31 13.25 -10.76
C ARG A 99 7.25 14.30 -11.86
N HIS A 100 8.18 15.27 -11.83
CA HIS A 100 8.45 16.23 -12.89
C HIS A 100 9.94 16.22 -13.22
N MET A 101 10.29 15.79 -14.41
CA MET A 101 11.68 15.73 -14.87
C MET A 101 12.31 17.12 -14.91
N LEU A 102 13.53 17.25 -14.40
CA LEU A 102 14.30 18.49 -14.44
C LEU A 102 15.22 18.58 -15.66
N VAL A 103 15.51 17.47 -16.29
CA VAL A 103 16.32 17.37 -17.50
C VAL A 103 15.48 16.77 -18.62
N ASP A 104 15.52 17.39 -19.78
CA ASP A 104 14.94 16.87 -21.02
C ASP A 104 16.05 16.13 -21.79
N GLY A 105 15.92 14.81 -21.89
CA GLY A 105 16.93 13.90 -22.47
C GLY A 105 16.54 13.40 -23.84
N GLN A 106 17.55 13.28 -24.73
CA GLN A 106 17.41 12.64 -26.03
C GLN A 106 18.38 11.44 -26.10
N GLY A 107 17.82 10.27 -26.33
CA GLY A 107 18.57 8.99 -26.35
C GLY A 107 18.02 7.99 -25.36
N ASN A 108 18.83 6.98 -24.99
CA ASN A 108 18.44 5.96 -24.01
C ASN A 108 18.93 6.35 -22.62
N PHE A 109 17.99 6.67 -21.74
CA PHE A 109 18.23 6.99 -20.31
C PHE A 109 17.82 5.86 -19.37
N GLY A 110 17.77 4.63 -19.86
CA GLY A 110 17.34 3.48 -19.09
C GLY A 110 15.84 3.24 -19.15
N SER A 111 15.38 2.21 -18.46
CA SER A 111 13.98 1.80 -18.41
C SER A 111 13.57 1.35 -17.01
N VAL A 112 12.28 1.17 -16.81
CA VAL A 112 11.71 0.60 -15.57
C VAL A 112 12.12 -0.88 -15.39
N ASP A 113 12.66 -1.52 -16.42
CA ASP A 113 13.23 -2.88 -16.38
C ASP A 113 14.64 -2.90 -15.76
N GLY A 114 15.19 -1.73 -15.42
CA GLY A 114 16.52 -1.61 -14.86
C GLY A 114 17.63 -1.61 -15.89
N ASP A 115 17.32 -1.38 -17.17
CA ASP A 115 18.32 -1.18 -18.20
C ASP A 115 19.15 0.06 -17.90
N ASN A 116 20.42 -0.03 -18.09
CA ASN A 116 21.33 1.10 -17.91
C ASN A 116 21.14 2.14 -19.01
N ALA A 117 21.36 3.40 -18.67
CA ALA A 117 21.46 4.46 -19.66
C ALA A 117 22.62 4.22 -20.61
N ALA A 118 22.49 4.68 -21.86
CA ALA A 118 23.60 4.68 -22.80
C ALA A 118 24.75 5.56 -22.28
N ALA A 119 25.98 5.28 -22.70
CA ALA A 119 27.14 6.06 -22.28
C ALA A 119 26.95 7.56 -22.64
N MET A 120 27.45 8.45 -21.78
CA MET A 120 27.23 9.92 -21.87
C MET A 120 27.68 10.57 -23.18
N ARG A 121 28.50 9.89 -23.97
CA ARG A 121 28.89 10.34 -25.33
C ARG A 121 27.79 10.16 -26.37
N TYR A 122 26.79 9.32 -26.12
CA TYR A 122 25.68 9.04 -27.04
C TYR A 122 24.42 9.82 -26.69
N THR A 123 24.20 10.12 -25.42
CA THR A 123 23.02 10.85 -24.97
C THR A 123 23.21 12.37 -25.06
N GLU A 124 22.10 13.08 -25.24
CA GLU A 124 22.05 14.52 -25.31
C GLU A 124 21.00 15.05 -24.35
N ILE A 125 21.27 16.21 -23.75
CA ILE A 125 20.40 16.81 -22.72
C ILE A 125 20.25 18.32 -22.90
N ARG A 126 19.16 18.82 -22.34
CA ARG A 126 18.93 20.24 -22.06
C ARG A 126 18.05 20.36 -20.81
N MET A 127 17.95 21.55 -20.22
CA MET A 127 17.00 21.76 -19.13
C MET A 127 15.56 21.52 -19.61
N SER A 128 14.73 20.98 -18.72
CA SER A 128 13.29 20.98 -18.93
C SER A 128 12.70 22.38 -18.67
N LYS A 129 11.53 22.66 -19.18
CA LYS A 129 10.86 23.94 -18.98
C LYS A 129 10.59 24.22 -17.49
N ILE A 130 10.26 23.20 -16.70
CA ILE A 130 10.01 23.35 -15.27
C ILE A 130 11.32 23.62 -14.49
N ALA A 131 12.46 23.09 -14.94
CA ALA A 131 13.77 23.39 -14.34
C ALA A 131 14.19 24.86 -14.57
N HIS A 132 13.76 25.47 -15.67
CA HIS A 132 13.94 26.91 -15.93
C HIS A 132 13.31 27.75 -14.81
N GLU A 133 12.12 27.40 -14.33
CA GLU A 133 11.46 28.09 -13.21
C GLU A 133 12.22 27.96 -11.88
N MET A 134 13.08 26.97 -11.73
CA MET A 134 13.95 26.84 -10.55
C MET A 134 15.12 27.82 -10.56
N LEU A 135 15.54 28.26 -11.75
CA LEU A 135 16.67 29.19 -11.96
C LEU A 135 16.19 30.62 -12.27
N ALA A 136 14.86 30.84 -12.33
CA ALA A 136 14.28 32.12 -12.64
C ALA A 136 14.81 33.19 -11.67
N ASP A 137 15.26 34.33 -12.25
CA ASP A 137 15.78 35.49 -11.51
C ASP A 137 17.12 35.22 -10.76
N ILE A 138 17.89 34.17 -11.09
CA ILE A 138 19.20 33.90 -10.46
C ILE A 138 20.20 35.03 -10.71
N ASP A 139 20.11 35.71 -11.86
CA ASP A 139 20.99 36.80 -12.23
C ASP A 139 20.64 38.13 -11.52
N LYS A 140 19.61 38.15 -10.69
CA LYS A 140 19.14 39.35 -9.98
C LYS A 140 19.54 39.39 -8.51
N GLU A 141 20.65 38.75 -8.15
CA GLU A 141 21.19 38.68 -6.77
C GLU A 141 20.18 38.13 -5.73
N THR A 142 19.29 37.25 -6.17
CA THR A 142 18.19 36.70 -5.36
C THR A 142 18.66 35.67 -4.33
N VAL A 143 19.81 35.06 -4.56
CA VAL A 143 20.41 34.02 -3.71
C VAL A 143 21.89 34.28 -3.51
N ASP A 144 22.46 33.71 -2.46
CA ASP A 144 23.89 33.85 -2.17
C ASP A 144 24.71 32.87 -2.99
N PHE A 145 25.89 33.33 -3.40
CA PHE A 145 26.91 32.57 -4.11
C PHE A 145 28.12 32.35 -3.20
N GLY A 146 28.63 31.13 -3.18
CA GLY A 146 29.88 30.77 -2.52
C GLY A 146 30.95 30.44 -3.52
N PRO A 147 32.21 30.34 -3.06
CA PRO A 147 33.29 29.84 -3.90
C PRO A 147 33.11 28.34 -4.16
N ASN A 148 33.55 27.90 -5.34
CA ASN A 148 33.65 26.47 -5.66
C ASN A 148 34.81 25.83 -4.85
N TYR A 149 35.10 24.56 -5.12
CA TYR A 149 36.12 23.77 -4.36
C TYR A 149 37.54 24.33 -4.42
N ASP A 150 37.93 25.07 -5.44
CA ASP A 150 39.29 25.68 -5.60
C ASP A 150 39.26 27.21 -5.54
N GLY A 151 38.12 27.85 -5.39
CA GLY A 151 37.95 29.30 -5.32
C GLY A 151 38.04 30.01 -6.68
N SER A 152 38.14 29.28 -7.80
CA SER A 152 38.24 29.86 -9.15
C SER A 152 36.89 30.33 -9.70
N GLU A 153 35.80 29.70 -9.29
CA GLU A 153 34.43 30.00 -9.75
C GLU A 153 33.49 30.23 -8.57
N LYS A 154 32.35 30.79 -8.84
CA LYS A 154 31.26 30.92 -7.85
C LYS A 154 30.09 30.02 -8.19
N GLU A 155 29.50 29.41 -7.20
CA GLU A 155 28.30 28.59 -7.33
C GLU A 155 27.20 29.08 -6.40
N PRO A 156 25.90 28.92 -6.77
CA PRO A 156 24.79 29.28 -5.90
C PRO A 156 24.69 28.31 -4.73
N LEU A 157 24.51 28.84 -3.51
CA LEU A 157 24.28 28.01 -2.31
C LEU A 157 22.88 27.38 -2.29
N VAL A 158 21.92 28.04 -2.95
CA VAL A 158 20.52 27.60 -3.12
C VAL A 158 20.00 28.20 -4.42
N LEU A 159 19.04 27.56 -5.08
CA LEU A 159 18.36 28.13 -6.24
C LEU A 159 17.15 28.99 -5.82
N PRO A 160 16.80 30.05 -6.60
CA PRO A 160 15.69 30.93 -6.28
C PRO A 160 14.31 30.28 -6.41
N THR A 161 14.21 29.16 -6.96
CA THR A 161 13.06 28.29 -7.30
C THR A 161 11.65 28.86 -7.09
N ARG A 162 10.84 28.92 -8.15
CA ARG A 162 9.40 29.20 -8.08
C ARG A 162 8.58 27.95 -7.81
N LEU A 163 9.21 26.77 -7.84
CA LEU A 163 8.61 25.46 -7.69
C LEU A 163 8.90 24.91 -6.28
N PRO A 164 7.91 24.41 -5.52
CA PRO A 164 8.13 23.69 -4.27
C PRO A 164 8.68 22.28 -4.53
N ASN A 165 9.90 22.23 -5.11
CA ASN A 165 10.49 21.03 -5.70
C ASN A 165 10.67 19.89 -4.70
N LEU A 166 10.98 20.18 -3.42
CA LEU A 166 11.20 19.13 -2.43
C LEU A 166 9.95 18.25 -2.24
N LEU A 167 8.77 18.86 -2.20
CA LEU A 167 7.51 18.12 -2.09
C LEU A 167 7.07 17.53 -3.44
N VAL A 168 7.26 18.25 -4.53
CA VAL A 168 6.82 17.80 -5.87
C VAL A 168 7.61 16.58 -6.35
N ASN A 169 8.92 16.61 -6.28
CA ASN A 169 9.78 15.51 -6.75
C ASN A 169 10.27 14.57 -5.64
N GLY A 170 10.13 14.99 -4.39
CA GLY A 170 10.69 14.25 -3.27
C GLY A 170 12.22 14.24 -3.25
N SER A 171 12.79 13.50 -2.32
CA SER A 171 14.23 13.26 -2.24
C SER A 171 14.53 12.02 -1.41
N GLY A 172 15.47 11.21 -1.84
CA GLY A 172 15.96 10.05 -1.08
C GLY A 172 17.48 10.10 -0.92
N GLY A 173 18.00 9.80 0.25
CA GLY A 173 19.45 9.80 0.49
C GLY A 173 19.86 9.18 1.81
N ILE A 174 21.05 8.63 1.86
CA ILE A 174 21.63 8.00 3.05
C ILE A 174 22.87 8.82 3.43
N ALA A 175 22.86 9.37 4.64
CA ALA A 175 23.98 10.09 5.24
C ALA A 175 24.58 9.28 6.39
N VAL A 176 25.56 9.87 7.10
CA VAL A 176 26.13 9.25 8.30
C VAL A 176 25.16 9.40 9.47
N GLY A 177 24.68 8.29 10.01
CA GLY A 177 23.77 8.28 11.16
C GLY A 177 22.32 8.71 10.89
N MET A 178 21.98 9.13 9.66
CA MET A 178 20.62 9.51 9.28
C MET A 178 20.37 9.27 7.80
N ALA A 179 19.10 9.22 7.45
CA ALA A 179 18.64 9.09 6.06
C ALA A 179 17.47 10.03 5.81
N THR A 180 17.24 10.37 4.57
CA THR A 180 16.02 11.06 4.11
C THR A 180 15.31 10.24 3.08
N ASN A 181 13.98 10.25 3.11
CA ASN A 181 13.12 9.62 2.09
C ASN A 181 11.80 10.37 2.03
N ILE A 182 11.77 11.42 1.24
CA ILE A 182 10.60 12.30 1.07
C ILE A 182 9.88 11.86 -0.20
N PRO A 183 8.58 11.51 -0.12
CA PRO A 183 7.84 11.05 -1.29
C PRO A 183 7.53 12.22 -2.22
N PRO A 184 7.36 11.96 -3.52
CA PRO A 184 6.86 12.94 -4.49
C PRO A 184 5.36 13.17 -4.31
N HIS A 185 4.88 14.38 -4.70
CA HIS A 185 3.48 14.77 -4.58
C HIS A 185 2.97 15.41 -5.87
N ASN A 186 1.66 15.54 -5.97
CA ASN A 186 1.02 16.22 -7.09
C ASN A 186 1.28 17.72 -7.05
N LEU A 187 1.73 18.29 -8.18
CA LEU A 187 2.06 19.70 -8.28
C LEU A 187 0.87 20.63 -7.94
N ASN A 188 -0.31 20.31 -8.44
CA ASN A 188 -1.50 21.12 -8.19
C ASN A 188 -1.86 21.18 -6.71
N GLU A 189 -1.83 20.02 -6.05
CA GLU A 189 -2.14 19.88 -4.61
C GLU A 189 -1.11 20.65 -3.77
N VAL A 190 0.19 20.51 -4.08
CA VAL A 190 1.25 21.23 -3.33
C VAL A 190 1.14 22.73 -3.52
N VAL A 191 0.89 23.20 -4.75
CA VAL A 191 0.68 24.64 -5.00
C VAL A 191 -0.56 25.15 -4.29
N ASP A 192 -1.67 24.41 -4.29
CA ASP A 192 -2.89 24.79 -3.56
C ASP A 192 -2.66 24.85 -2.05
N ALA A 193 -1.88 23.94 -1.49
CA ALA A 193 -1.48 23.98 -0.09
C ALA A 193 -0.59 25.19 0.25
N CYS A 194 0.35 25.53 -0.65
CA CYS A 194 1.14 26.76 -0.50
C CYS A 194 0.27 28.02 -0.55
N LEU A 195 -0.68 28.10 -1.47
CA LEU A 195 -1.63 29.22 -1.57
C LEU A 195 -2.55 29.31 -0.35
N HIS A 196 -2.99 28.18 0.19
CA HIS A 196 -3.76 28.13 1.43
C HIS A 196 -2.94 28.64 2.62
N SER A 197 -1.69 28.19 2.75
CA SER A 197 -0.77 28.61 3.81
C SER A 197 -0.38 30.10 3.70
N LEU A 198 -0.28 30.65 2.49
CA LEU A 198 -0.06 32.09 2.27
C LEU A 198 -1.23 32.94 2.79
N LYS A 199 -2.46 32.47 2.63
CA LYS A 199 -3.68 33.14 3.11
C LYS A 199 -3.89 32.95 4.61
N ASN A 200 -3.57 31.76 5.11
CA ASN A 200 -3.77 31.34 6.49
C ASN A 200 -2.45 30.80 7.08
N PRO A 201 -1.55 31.66 7.57
CA PRO A 201 -0.26 31.21 8.13
C PRO A 201 -0.41 30.24 9.32
N ASP A 202 -1.50 30.35 10.06
CA ASP A 202 -1.81 29.52 11.23
C ASP A 202 -2.58 28.23 10.89
N CYS A 203 -2.73 27.89 9.60
CA CYS A 203 -3.41 26.66 9.18
C CYS A 203 -2.80 25.42 9.86
N THR A 204 -3.64 24.44 10.14
CA THR A 204 -3.22 23.18 10.75
C THR A 204 -2.66 22.20 9.71
N ILE A 205 -1.91 21.19 10.16
CA ILE A 205 -1.45 20.10 9.28
C ILE A 205 -2.64 19.33 8.73
N ASP A 206 -3.72 19.18 9.49
CA ASP A 206 -4.92 18.45 9.07
C ASP A 206 -5.64 19.17 7.91
N GLU A 207 -5.73 20.49 7.92
CA GLU A 207 -6.22 21.27 6.78
C GLU A 207 -5.33 21.10 5.52
N LEU A 208 -4.02 21.05 5.70
CA LEU A 208 -3.10 20.80 4.60
C LEU A 208 -3.24 19.38 4.04
N MET A 209 -3.58 18.38 4.88
CA MET A 209 -3.83 17.01 4.45
C MET A 209 -5.15 16.83 3.68
N GLU A 210 -6.11 17.74 3.84
CA GLU A 210 -7.31 17.78 2.99
C GLU A 210 -6.96 18.20 1.56
N ILE A 211 -5.95 19.06 1.39
CA ILE A 211 -5.48 19.54 0.09
C ILE A 211 -4.47 18.56 -0.53
N ILE A 212 -3.54 18.02 0.28
CA ILE A 212 -2.56 17.01 -0.13
C ILE A 212 -2.92 15.69 0.58
N PRO A 213 -3.85 14.90 0.04
CA PRO A 213 -4.34 13.71 0.72
C PRO A 213 -3.30 12.60 0.86
N ALA A 214 -2.39 12.48 -0.11
CA ALA A 214 -1.34 11.46 -0.13
C ALA A 214 -0.23 11.82 -1.15
N PRO A 215 0.92 11.13 -1.11
CA PRO A 215 1.92 11.19 -2.17
C PRO A 215 1.34 10.89 -3.56
N ASP A 216 2.05 11.32 -4.60
CA ASP A 216 1.70 11.05 -6.00
C ASP A 216 2.95 10.54 -6.74
N PHE A 217 3.04 9.24 -6.87
CA PHE A 217 4.23 8.58 -7.42
C PHE A 217 4.28 8.66 -8.95
N PRO A 218 5.46 8.83 -9.56
CA PRO A 218 5.61 8.92 -11.02
C PRO A 218 5.19 7.65 -11.77
N THR A 219 5.24 6.48 -11.13
CA THR A 219 4.82 5.19 -11.68
C THR A 219 3.34 4.87 -11.45
N GLY A 220 2.59 5.76 -10.79
CA GLY A 220 1.18 5.54 -10.46
C GLY A 220 0.99 4.56 -9.32
N GLY A 221 0.17 3.54 -9.55
CA GLY A 221 -0.20 2.54 -8.56
C GLY A 221 -1.24 3.01 -7.55
N ILE A 222 -1.51 2.18 -6.56
CA ILE A 222 -2.54 2.41 -5.54
C ILE A 222 -1.87 2.60 -4.18
N ILE A 223 -2.18 3.70 -3.49
CA ILE A 223 -1.83 3.89 -2.09
C ILE A 223 -2.87 3.19 -1.24
N TYR A 224 -2.45 2.14 -0.53
CA TYR A 224 -3.34 1.26 0.21
C TYR A 224 -3.33 1.60 1.70
N GLY A 225 -4.38 2.28 2.15
CA GLY A 225 -4.51 2.80 3.51
C GLY A 225 -3.81 4.15 3.73
N ILE A 226 -4.51 5.08 4.38
CA ILE A 226 -4.06 6.47 4.53
C ILE A 226 -3.39 6.76 5.88
N ASN A 227 -3.48 5.87 6.87
CA ASN A 227 -2.99 6.13 8.22
C ASN A 227 -1.48 6.39 8.25
N GLY A 228 -0.70 5.59 7.53
CA GLY A 228 0.75 5.79 7.47
C GLY A 228 1.18 7.07 6.75
N VAL A 229 0.35 7.59 5.83
CA VAL A 229 0.55 8.91 5.21
C VAL A 229 0.31 10.01 6.24
N LYS A 230 -0.81 9.93 7.00
CA LYS A 230 -1.14 10.91 8.05
C LYS A 230 -0.05 11.00 9.11
N ASP A 231 0.45 9.84 9.55
CA ASP A 231 1.58 9.80 10.49
C ASP A 231 2.83 10.47 9.91
N GLY A 232 3.14 10.18 8.64
CA GLY A 232 4.26 10.78 7.92
C GLY A 232 4.16 12.30 7.85
N TYR A 233 2.99 12.84 7.53
CA TYR A 233 2.78 14.28 7.40
C TYR A 233 2.78 15.02 8.73
N ARG A 234 2.30 14.39 9.81
CA ARG A 234 2.30 14.98 11.15
C ARG A 234 3.65 14.91 11.84
N THR A 235 4.34 13.81 11.73
CA THR A 235 5.56 13.53 12.53
C THR A 235 6.85 13.54 11.72
N GLY A 236 6.76 13.62 10.39
CA GLY A 236 7.90 13.43 9.49
C GLY A 236 8.30 11.97 9.25
N ARG A 237 7.66 11.01 9.92
CA ARG A 237 7.91 9.57 9.76
C ARG A 237 6.61 8.81 9.58
N GLY A 238 6.57 7.95 8.55
CA GLY A 238 5.38 7.16 8.27
C GLY A 238 5.68 6.01 7.32
N ARG A 239 4.68 5.16 7.11
CA ARG A 239 4.78 3.99 6.24
C ARG A 239 3.63 3.99 5.24
N VAL A 240 3.92 4.20 3.98
CA VAL A 240 2.95 4.17 2.87
C VAL A 240 3.01 2.80 2.21
N VAL A 241 1.91 2.09 2.17
CA VAL A 241 1.79 0.84 1.42
C VAL A 241 1.36 1.18 -0.01
N MET A 242 2.15 0.73 -0.98
CA MET A 242 1.89 0.91 -2.41
C MET A 242 1.53 -0.44 -3.02
N ARG A 243 0.49 -0.49 -3.84
CA ARG A 243 0.10 -1.66 -4.63
C ARG A 243 0.18 -1.37 -6.11
N ALA A 244 0.51 -2.40 -6.87
CA ALA A 244 0.38 -2.39 -8.31
C ALA A 244 -1.10 -2.20 -8.70
N LYS A 245 -1.35 -1.49 -9.80
CA LYS A 245 -2.67 -1.40 -10.40
C LYS A 245 -2.84 -2.57 -11.35
N CYS A 246 -3.86 -3.38 -11.09
CA CYS A 246 -4.12 -4.59 -11.84
C CYS A 246 -5.59 -4.66 -12.26
N HIS A 247 -5.86 -5.32 -13.39
CA HIS A 247 -7.20 -5.71 -13.79
C HIS A 247 -7.20 -7.14 -14.32
N PHE A 248 -8.38 -7.72 -14.53
CA PHE A 248 -8.52 -9.09 -15.00
C PHE A 248 -9.02 -9.10 -16.43
N GLU A 249 -8.47 -9.98 -17.25
CA GLU A 249 -8.93 -10.22 -18.62
C GLU A 249 -9.22 -11.71 -18.85
N ASP A 250 -10.25 -11.97 -19.62
CA ASP A 250 -10.57 -13.32 -20.05
C ASP A 250 -9.72 -13.70 -21.27
N ILE A 251 -9.07 -14.85 -21.19
CA ILE A 251 -8.29 -15.44 -22.27
C ILE A 251 -8.90 -16.78 -22.72
N ASP A 252 -8.49 -17.28 -23.88
CA ASP A 252 -8.97 -18.57 -24.45
C ASP A 252 -10.50 -18.67 -24.50
N LYS A 253 -11.17 -17.64 -25.02
CA LYS A 253 -12.64 -17.55 -25.11
C LYS A 253 -13.37 -17.71 -23.77
N GLY A 254 -12.80 -17.18 -22.69
CA GLY A 254 -13.36 -17.20 -21.35
C GLY A 254 -13.06 -18.48 -20.55
N GLN A 255 -12.18 -19.36 -21.05
CA GLN A 255 -11.82 -20.60 -20.32
C GLN A 255 -10.74 -20.39 -19.27
N ARG A 256 -9.92 -19.35 -19.41
CA ARG A 256 -8.87 -18.93 -18.46
C ARG A 256 -8.93 -17.44 -18.28
N GLN A 257 -8.37 -16.96 -17.19
CA GLN A 257 -8.22 -15.53 -16.90
C GLN A 257 -6.75 -15.19 -16.78
N ALA A 258 -6.44 -13.92 -17.01
CA ALA A 258 -5.12 -13.35 -16.76
C ALA A 258 -5.23 -12.13 -15.85
N ILE A 259 -4.21 -11.95 -15.02
CA ILE A 259 -4.00 -10.74 -14.26
C ILE A 259 -3.10 -9.83 -15.10
N ILE A 260 -3.60 -8.66 -15.44
CA ILE A 260 -2.85 -7.65 -16.18
C ILE A 260 -2.36 -6.60 -15.18
N VAL A 261 -1.06 -6.36 -15.16
CA VAL A 261 -0.44 -5.33 -14.33
C VAL A 261 -0.19 -4.11 -15.22
N ASP A 262 -0.92 -3.01 -14.94
CA ASP A 262 -0.83 -1.76 -15.69
C ASP A 262 0.20 -0.81 -15.10
N GLU A 263 0.36 -0.82 -13.77
CA GLU A 263 1.26 0.04 -13.03
C GLU A 263 1.91 -0.74 -11.88
N ILE A 264 3.19 -0.49 -11.63
CA ILE A 264 3.94 -1.12 -10.52
C ILE A 264 4.26 -0.09 -9.44
N PRO A 265 4.50 -0.51 -8.19
CA PRO A 265 4.89 0.39 -7.13
C PRO A 265 6.16 1.18 -7.46
N TYR A 266 6.27 2.39 -6.90
CA TYR A 266 7.41 3.27 -7.12
C TYR A 266 8.74 2.61 -6.67
N GLN A 267 9.80 2.78 -7.46
CA GLN A 267 11.14 2.21 -7.26
C GLN A 267 11.22 0.68 -7.38
N VAL A 268 10.19 0.00 -7.85
CA VAL A 268 10.22 -1.43 -8.16
C VAL A 268 10.74 -1.63 -9.58
N ASN A 269 11.64 -2.58 -9.74
CA ASN A 269 12.15 -3.01 -11.04
C ASN A 269 11.25 -4.09 -11.62
N LYS A 270 10.71 -3.87 -12.83
CA LYS A 270 9.75 -4.78 -13.48
C LYS A 270 10.37 -6.15 -13.78
N LYS A 271 11.60 -6.19 -14.28
CA LYS A 271 12.30 -7.44 -14.61
C LYS A 271 12.56 -8.29 -13.36
N THR A 272 13.09 -7.68 -12.30
CA THR A 272 13.32 -8.36 -11.02
C THR A 272 12.01 -8.87 -10.41
N LEU A 273 10.93 -8.12 -10.56
CA LEU A 273 9.59 -8.54 -10.15
C LEU A 273 9.14 -9.79 -10.90
N GLN A 274 9.30 -9.83 -12.24
CA GLN A 274 8.97 -10.98 -13.06
C GLN A 274 9.80 -12.21 -12.67
N GLU A 275 11.11 -12.04 -12.51
CA GLU A 275 12.02 -13.10 -12.08
C GLU A 275 11.60 -13.67 -10.71
N ARG A 276 11.22 -12.79 -9.78
CA ARG A 276 10.75 -13.20 -8.44
C ARG A 276 9.44 -13.97 -8.49
N ILE A 277 8.48 -13.56 -9.31
CA ILE A 277 7.23 -14.32 -9.51
C ILE A 277 7.53 -15.70 -10.10
N ALA A 278 8.37 -15.76 -11.13
CA ALA A 278 8.75 -17.03 -11.76
C ALA A 278 9.46 -17.98 -10.78
N GLU A 279 10.36 -17.46 -9.94
CA GLU A 279 11.03 -18.23 -8.89
C GLU A 279 10.03 -18.83 -7.91
N LEU A 280 9.08 -18.03 -7.39
CA LEU A 280 8.06 -18.49 -6.44
C LEU A 280 7.13 -19.55 -7.06
N VAL A 281 6.81 -19.45 -8.36
CA VAL A 281 6.05 -20.46 -9.08
C VAL A 281 6.87 -21.77 -9.20
N HIS A 282 8.16 -21.67 -9.54
CA HIS A 282 9.03 -22.84 -9.62
C HIS A 282 9.22 -23.53 -8.25
N GLU A 283 9.34 -22.75 -7.18
CA GLU A 283 9.41 -23.24 -5.80
C GLU A 283 8.08 -23.76 -5.25
N LYS A 284 6.98 -23.71 -6.05
CA LYS A 284 5.61 -24.07 -5.63
C LYS A 284 5.08 -23.31 -4.41
N LYS A 285 5.57 -22.10 -4.20
CA LYS A 285 5.06 -21.17 -3.18
C LYS A 285 3.90 -20.33 -3.69
N LEU A 286 3.86 -20.12 -5.00
CA LEU A 286 2.74 -19.54 -5.74
C LEU A 286 2.21 -20.60 -6.68
N GLU A 287 0.94 -20.95 -6.49
CA GLU A 287 0.23 -21.87 -7.37
C GLU A 287 -0.76 -21.08 -8.24
N GLY A 288 -1.30 -21.70 -9.28
CA GLY A 288 -2.33 -21.09 -10.12
C GLY A 288 -1.82 -20.29 -11.32
N ILE A 289 -0.54 -19.99 -11.44
CA ILE A 289 0.05 -19.27 -12.57
C ILE A 289 0.52 -20.28 -13.64
N SER A 290 0.16 -20.04 -14.91
CA SER A 290 0.57 -20.86 -16.04
C SER A 290 1.71 -20.23 -16.85
N HIS A 291 1.66 -18.92 -17.08
CA HIS A 291 2.64 -18.19 -17.89
C HIS A 291 2.74 -16.75 -17.46
N ILE A 292 3.90 -16.13 -17.70
CA ILE A 292 4.15 -14.71 -17.44
C ILE A 292 4.79 -14.14 -18.70
N GLN A 293 4.21 -13.06 -19.20
CA GLN A 293 4.67 -12.39 -20.42
C GLN A 293 4.65 -10.88 -20.24
N ASP A 294 5.70 -10.21 -20.71
CA ASP A 294 5.75 -8.76 -20.79
C ASP A 294 5.32 -8.31 -22.18
N GLU A 295 4.20 -7.62 -22.24
CA GLU A 295 3.62 -7.03 -23.45
C GLU A 295 3.68 -5.49 -23.44
N SER A 296 4.53 -4.93 -22.59
CA SER A 296 4.68 -3.48 -22.47
C SER A 296 5.20 -2.89 -23.77
N ASP A 297 4.59 -1.79 -24.21
CA ASP A 297 4.96 -1.07 -25.42
C ASP A 297 4.94 0.46 -25.20
N LYS A 298 4.94 1.23 -26.28
CA LYS A 298 4.91 2.71 -26.25
C LYS A 298 3.59 3.26 -25.67
N SER A 299 2.53 2.47 -25.63
CA SER A 299 1.22 2.87 -25.08
C SER A 299 1.17 2.76 -23.56
N GLY A 300 2.03 1.92 -22.98
CA GLY A 300 2.10 1.75 -21.53
C GLY A 300 2.68 0.42 -21.09
N MET A 301 2.69 0.23 -19.78
CA MET A 301 3.08 -1.04 -19.16
C MET A 301 1.94 -2.04 -19.27
N ARG A 302 2.29 -3.27 -19.63
CA ARG A 302 1.36 -4.40 -19.68
C ARG A 302 2.11 -5.70 -19.36
N LEU A 303 2.11 -6.06 -18.09
CA LEU A 303 2.64 -7.35 -17.65
C LEU A 303 1.48 -8.34 -17.49
N VAL A 304 1.48 -9.40 -18.29
CA VAL A 304 0.42 -10.40 -18.34
C VAL A 304 0.82 -11.62 -17.51
N ILE A 305 0.00 -11.96 -16.53
CA ILE A 305 0.15 -13.16 -15.69
C ILE A 305 -1.03 -14.07 -15.97
N GLU A 306 -0.82 -15.08 -16.81
CA GLU A 306 -1.87 -16.03 -17.18
C GLU A 306 -2.10 -17.05 -16.07
N LEU A 307 -3.36 -17.29 -15.73
CA LEU A 307 -3.76 -18.26 -14.72
C LEU A 307 -4.06 -19.64 -15.32
N LYS A 308 -3.94 -20.66 -14.50
CA LYS A 308 -4.41 -22.00 -14.84
C LYS A 308 -5.94 -22.03 -14.87
N ARG A 309 -6.50 -23.00 -15.55
CA ARG A 309 -7.95 -23.17 -15.65
C ARG A 309 -8.56 -23.46 -14.27
N GLY A 310 -9.62 -22.72 -13.93
CA GLY A 310 -10.36 -22.87 -12.67
C GLY A 310 -9.77 -22.16 -11.47
N GLU A 311 -8.73 -21.37 -11.66
CA GLU A 311 -8.18 -20.51 -10.59
C GLU A 311 -9.01 -19.23 -10.41
N VAL A 312 -9.05 -18.72 -9.19
CA VAL A 312 -9.72 -17.47 -8.83
C VAL A 312 -8.69 -16.33 -8.86
N PRO A 313 -8.82 -15.36 -9.79
CA PRO A 313 -7.81 -14.31 -9.98
C PRO A 313 -7.53 -13.49 -8.73
N GLU A 314 -8.56 -13.17 -7.94
CA GLU A 314 -8.43 -12.37 -6.71
C GLU A 314 -7.55 -13.08 -5.68
N VAL A 315 -7.69 -14.39 -5.53
CA VAL A 315 -6.87 -15.18 -4.58
C VAL A 315 -5.41 -15.21 -5.02
N VAL A 316 -5.16 -15.41 -6.33
CA VAL A 316 -3.79 -15.39 -6.86
C VAL A 316 -3.18 -14.00 -6.72
N LEU A 317 -3.94 -12.93 -7.01
CA LEU A 317 -3.48 -11.55 -6.86
C LEU A 317 -3.15 -11.22 -5.39
N ASN A 318 -3.97 -11.66 -4.45
CA ASN A 318 -3.73 -11.47 -3.02
C ASN A 318 -2.44 -12.18 -2.57
N ASN A 319 -2.17 -13.39 -3.09
CA ASN A 319 -0.93 -14.10 -2.84
C ASN A 319 0.28 -13.38 -3.46
N LEU A 320 0.14 -12.81 -4.65
CA LEU A 320 1.15 -11.99 -5.31
C LEU A 320 1.47 -10.73 -4.48
N TYR A 321 0.47 -10.02 -3.96
CA TYR A 321 0.68 -8.87 -3.08
C TYR A 321 1.42 -9.25 -1.80
N LYS A 322 1.16 -10.41 -1.23
CA LYS A 322 1.80 -10.86 0.02
C LYS A 322 3.24 -11.33 -0.19
N GLN A 323 3.59 -11.89 -1.34
CA GLN A 323 4.86 -12.60 -1.55
C GLN A 323 5.81 -11.88 -2.50
N THR A 324 5.37 -10.82 -3.19
CA THR A 324 6.15 -10.10 -4.20
C THR A 324 6.08 -8.60 -4.03
N GLN A 325 6.90 -7.87 -4.79
CA GLN A 325 6.91 -6.40 -4.82
C GLN A 325 5.74 -5.79 -5.61
N LEU A 326 4.71 -6.57 -6.00
CA LEU A 326 3.42 -6.00 -6.43
C LEU A 326 2.74 -5.20 -5.31
N GLN A 327 3.08 -5.49 -4.06
CA GLN A 327 2.85 -4.62 -2.92
C GLN A 327 4.19 -4.33 -2.25
N ASP A 328 4.54 -3.05 -2.13
CA ASP A 328 5.75 -2.60 -1.46
C ASP A 328 5.45 -1.45 -0.52
N THR A 329 6.41 -1.09 0.30
CA THR A 329 6.25 -0.07 1.33
C THR A 329 7.27 1.05 1.16
N PHE A 330 6.76 2.28 1.01
CA PHE A 330 7.58 3.47 1.05
C PHE A 330 7.65 4.02 2.49
N GLY A 331 8.85 3.99 3.07
CA GLY A 331 9.08 4.56 4.41
C GLY A 331 9.30 6.07 4.32
N ILE A 332 8.34 6.88 4.74
CA ILE A 332 8.49 8.33 4.83
C ILE A 332 9.49 8.67 5.93
N ASN A 333 10.47 9.50 5.60
CA ASN A 333 11.40 10.11 6.55
C ASN A 333 11.80 11.50 6.03
N MET A 334 11.09 12.54 6.46
CA MET A 334 11.21 13.90 5.92
C MET A 334 12.34 14.68 6.60
N VAL A 335 13.56 14.23 6.40
CA VAL A 335 14.76 14.93 6.88
C VAL A 335 15.30 15.83 5.77
N ALA A 336 15.44 17.13 6.05
CA ALA A 336 16.00 18.12 5.13
C ALA A 336 16.91 19.10 5.85
N LEU A 337 17.72 19.83 5.10
CA LEU A 337 18.56 20.89 5.65
C LEU A 337 17.75 22.19 5.77
N ILE A 338 17.69 22.73 6.98
CA ILE A 338 17.18 24.07 7.29
C ILE A 338 18.31 24.83 7.97
N ASP A 339 18.71 25.96 7.40
CA ASP A 339 19.85 26.77 7.88
C ASP A 339 21.13 25.94 8.04
N GLY A 340 21.39 25.04 7.09
CA GLY A 340 22.57 24.16 7.09
C GLY A 340 22.54 23.04 8.14
N GLN A 341 21.42 22.84 8.84
CA GLN A 341 21.26 21.81 9.86
C GLN A 341 20.21 20.77 9.43
N PRO A 342 20.47 19.47 9.63
CA PRO A 342 19.48 18.45 9.36
C PRO A 342 18.35 18.47 10.40
N LYS A 343 17.11 18.60 9.93
CA LYS A 343 15.90 18.58 10.77
C LYS A 343 14.89 17.59 10.23
N LEU A 344 14.23 16.90 11.13
CA LEU A 344 13.03 16.12 10.81
C LEU A 344 11.85 17.08 10.73
N CYS A 345 11.28 17.20 9.55
CA CYS A 345 10.22 18.15 9.23
C CYS A 345 8.86 17.44 9.12
N ASN A 346 7.80 18.14 9.44
CA ASN A 346 6.44 17.77 9.06
C ASN A 346 6.03 18.45 7.76
N LEU A 347 4.83 18.19 7.26
CA LEU A 347 4.34 18.76 5.99
C LEU A 347 4.29 20.29 6.05
N LYS A 348 3.80 20.87 7.16
CA LYS A 348 3.70 22.32 7.33
C LYS A 348 5.08 22.98 7.35
N ASP A 349 6.05 22.36 8.03
CA ASP A 349 7.43 22.90 8.10
C ASP A 349 8.02 23.07 6.71
N LEU A 350 7.89 22.07 5.85
CA LEU A 350 8.43 22.12 4.48
C LEU A 350 7.76 23.20 3.62
N ILE A 351 6.45 23.36 3.73
CA ILE A 351 5.72 24.42 3.03
C ILE A 351 6.14 25.79 3.56
N THR A 352 6.27 25.94 4.86
CA THR A 352 6.67 27.21 5.51
C THR A 352 8.06 27.64 5.06
N VAL A 353 9.05 26.73 5.12
CA VAL A 353 10.43 27.05 4.70
C VAL A 353 10.50 27.44 3.22
N PHE A 354 9.73 26.77 2.36
CA PHE A 354 9.66 27.15 0.95
C PHE A 354 9.07 28.55 0.76
N LEU A 355 7.98 28.90 1.46
CA LEU A 355 7.34 30.19 1.37
C LEU A 355 8.21 31.32 1.94
N GLU A 356 8.93 31.08 3.03
CA GLU A 356 9.92 32.01 3.59
C GLU A 356 11.05 32.27 2.59
N HIS A 357 11.58 31.21 1.96
CA HIS A 357 12.57 31.37 0.91
C HIS A 357 12.02 32.18 -0.28
N ARG A 358 10.79 31.93 -0.71
CA ARG A 358 10.17 32.75 -1.77
C ARG A 358 10.04 34.22 -1.37
N ARG A 359 9.69 34.50 -0.11
CA ARG A 359 9.63 35.90 0.38
C ARG A 359 11.00 36.59 0.27
N GLU A 360 12.07 35.89 0.69
CA GLU A 360 13.42 36.41 0.58
C GLU A 360 13.82 36.66 -0.88
N VAL A 361 13.55 35.70 -1.78
CA VAL A 361 13.87 35.82 -3.20
C VAL A 361 13.15 36.99 -3.85
N VAL A 362 11.83 37.13 -3.61
CA VAL A 362 11.02 38.25 -4.17
C VAL A 362 11.52 39.58 -3.62
N THR A 363 11.80 39.66 -2.33
CA THR A 363 12.32 40.90 -1.71
C THR A 363 13.70 41.29 -2.31
N ARG A 364 14.63 40.35 -2.40
CA ARG A 364 15.97 40.60 -2.99
C ARG A 364 15.88 40.94 -4.45
N ARG A 365 15.02 40.28 -5.23
CA ARG A 365 14.74 40.67 -6.62
C ARG A 365 14.21 42.07 -6.72
N THR A 366 13.26 42.43 -5.89
CA THR A 366 12.67 43.79 -5.88
C THR A 366 13.72 44.85 -5.55
N VAL A 367 14.63 44.59 -4.56
CA VAL A 367 15.74 45.47 -4.25
C VAL A 367 16.71 45.63 -5.44
N PHE A 368 17.05 44.53 -6.13
CA PHE A 368 17.89 44.56 -7.31
C PHE A 368 17.25 45.38 -8.43
N GLU A 369 15.99 45.14 -8.72
CA GLU A 369 15.24 45.85 -9.77
C GLU A 369 15.09 47.33 -9.42
N LEU A 370 14.84 47.65 -8.15
CA LEU A 370 14.79 49.02 -7.65
C LEU A 370 16.14 49.75 -7.87
N ARG A 371 17.27 49.09 -7.51
CA ARG A 371 18.59 49.64 -7.77
C ARG A 371 18.81 49.91 -9.25
N LYS A 372 18.47 48.96 -10.11
CA LYS A 372 18.57 49.13 -11.57
C LYS A 372 17.65 50.22 -12.14
N ALA A 373 16.44 50.31 -11.64
CA ALA A 373 15.51 51.35 -12.01
C ALA A 373 16.00 52.75 -11.60
N ARG A 374 16.55 52.90 -10.38
CA ARG A 374 17.17 54.14 -9.92
C ARG A 374 18.39 54.53 -10.77
N GLU A 375 19.30 53.58 -11.04
CA GLU A 375 20.43 53.79 -11.95
C GLU A 375 19.96 54.28 -13.34
N ARG A 376 18.92 53.66 -13.89
CA ARG A 376 18.36 54.04 -15.21
C ARG A 376 17.70 55.42 -15.19
N GLY A 377 16.91 55.72 -14.15
CA GLY A 377 16.31 57.04 -13.94
C GLY A 377 17.35 58.15 -13.88
N HIS A 378 18.43 57.95 -13.15
CA HIS A 378 19.55 58.86 -13.03
C HIS A 378 20.26 59.11 -14.37
N VAL A 379 20.47 58.07 -15.18
CA VAL A 379 21.03 58.23 -16.53
C VAL A 379 20.08 59.06 -17.43
N LEU A 380 18.76 58.80 -17.36
CA LEU A 380 17.77 59.55 -18.13
C LEU A 380 17.72 61.04 -17.76
N GLU A 381 17.87 61.37 -16.46
CA GLU A 381 18.00 62.79 -16.01
C GLU A 381 19.24 63.44 -16.65
N GLY A 382 20.39 62.79 -16.64
CA GLY A 382 21.61 63.30 -17.27
C GLY A 382 21.43 63.53 -18.79
N LEU A 383 20.80 62.60 -19.46
CA LEU A 383 20.50 62.74 -20.89
C LEU A 383 19.53 63.92 -21.17
N ALA A 384 18.53 64.13 -20.30
CA ALA A 384 17.63 65.28 -20.42
C ALA A 384 18.34 66.60 -20.20
N VAL A 385 19.29 66.66 -19.25
CA VAL A 385 20.18 67.84 -19.06
C VAL A 385 21.00 68.14 -20.31
N ALA A 386 21.60 67.09 -20.90
CA ALA A 386 22.41 67.21 -22.09
C ALA A 386 21.60 67.73 -23.33
N LEU A 387 20.39 67.23 -23.47
CA LEU A 387 19.49 67.63 -24.56
C LEU A 387 18.97 69.09 -24.41
N ALA A 388 18.73 69.51 -23.17
CA ALA A 388 18.35 70.91 -22.89
C ALA A 388 19.49 71.91 -23.15
N ASN A 389 20.77 71.52 -23.08
CA ASN A 389 21.96 72.33 -23.18
C ASN A 389 22.87 71.91 -24.36
N ILE A 390 22.31 71.35 -25.42
CA ILE A 390 23.04 70.57 -26.43
C ILE A 390 24.19 71.32 -27.06
N ASP A 391 24.03 72.67 -27.42
CA ASP A 391 25.02 73.48 -28.07
C ASP A 391 26.28 73.64 -27.20
N GLU A 392 26.07 73.78 -25.91
CA GLU A 392 27.17 73.94 -24.93
C GLU A 392 27.89 72.60 -24.69
N PHE A 393 27.19 71.50 -24.66
CA PHE A 393 27.80 70.19 -24.56
C PHE A 393 28.65 69.83 -25.76
N ILE A 394 28.14 70.14 -26.99
CA ILE A 394 28.87 69.92 -28.22
C ILE A 394 30.15 70.83 -28.31
N LYS A 395 30.04 72.04 -27.78
CA LYS A 395 31.21 72.93 -27.69
C LYS A 395 32.29 72.38 -26.77
N ILE A 396 31.92 72.00 -25.58
CA ILE A 396 32.85 71.40 -24.60
C ILE A 396 33.53 70.12 -25.14
N ILE A 397 32.78 69.28 -25.76
CA ILE A 397 33.27 67.99 -26.30
C ILE A 397 34.27 68.31 -27.49
N ARG A 398 34.02 69.32 -28.32
CA ARG A 398 34.89 69.65 -29.39
C ARG A 398 36.19 70.37 -28.94
N GLU A 399 36.10 71.20 -27.91
CA GLU A 399 37.21 71.98 -27.38
C GLU A 399 38.12 71.16 -26.47
N SER A 400 37.62 70.08 -25.96
CA SER A 400 38.42 69.22 -25.09
C SER A 400 39.41 68.34 -25.84
N PRO A 401 40.68 68.28 -25.42
CA PRO A 401 41.68 67.47 -26.09
C PRO A 401 41.55 65.99 -25.97
N THR A 402 40.86 65.52 -24.96
CA THR A 402 40.65 64.06 -24.69
C THR A 402 39.29 63.84 -24.02
N PRO A 403 38.67 62.65 -24.20
CA PRO A 403 37.39 62.34 -23.55
C PRO A 403 37.41 62.45 -22.01
N PRO A 404 38.46 62.04 -21.27
CA PRO A 404 38.54 62.25 -19.80
C PRO A 404 38.51 63.73 -19.41
N VAL A 405 39.07 64.61 -20.18
CA VAL A 405 39.03 66.07 -19.91
C VAL A 405 37.61 66.58 -20.15
N ALA A 406 36.97 66.21 -21.24
CA ALA A 406 35.59 66.55 -21.50
C ALA A 406 34.69 66.10 -20.35
N LYS A 407 34.83 64.87 -19.91
CA LYS A 407 34.10 64.30 -18.77
C LYS A 407 34.26 65.14 -17.52
N ALA A 408 35.50 65.46 -17.13
CA ALA A 408 35.80 66.25 -15.92
C ALA A 408 35.15 67.67 -16.04
N GLU A 409 35.20 68.30 -17.21
CA GLU A 409 34.60 69.59 -17.42
C GLU A 409 33.09 69.61 -17.37
N LEU A 410 32.43 68.52 -17.90
CA LEU A 410 30.99 68.34 -17.79
C LEU A 410 30.52 68.16 -16.33
N MET A 411 31.31 67.53 -15.53
CA MET A 411 30.99 67.24 -14.10
C MET A 411 31.22 68.46 -13.20
N THR A 412 32.18 69.35 -13.53
CA THR A 412 32.46 70.51 -12.71
C THR A 412 31.48 71.67 -12.90
N ARG A 413 30.78 71.73 -14.03
CA ARG A 413 29.79 72.77 -14.31
C ARG A 413 28.40 72.41 -13.71
N SER A 414 27.65 73.48 -13.39
CA SER A 414 26.25 73.37 -12.98
C SER A 414 25.38 73.76 -14.19
N TRP A 415 24.40 72.90 -14.44
CA TRP A 415 23.55 72.97 -15.63
C TRP A 415 22.13 73.41 -15.31
N ASP A 416 21.57 74.36 -16.09
CA ASP A 416 20.16 74.72 -15.99
C ASP A 416 19.32 73.74 -16.86
N SER A 417 18.30 73.12 -16.28
CA SER A 417 17.40 72.25 -17.02
C SER A 417 15.99 72.40 -16.49
N GLN A 418 15.19 73.19 -17.16
CA GLN A 418 13.75 73.29 -16.88
C GLN A 418 13.06 71.96 -17.12
N LEU A 419 13.52 71.19 -18.10
CA LEU A 419 12.98 69.89 -18.44
C LEU A 419 13.11 68.91 -17.25
N VAL A 420 14.31 68.87 -16.65
CA VAL A 420 14.55 68.00 -15.47
C VAL A 420 13.73 68.45 -14.27
N ARG A 421 13.60 69.73 -14.05
CA ARG A 421 12.72 70.30 -12.99
C ARG A 421 11.28 69.89 -13.18
N GLU A 422 10.76 69.94 -14.42
CA GLU A 422 9.41 69.49 -14.77
C GLU A 422 9.27 67.97 -14.58
N MET A 423 10.25 67.19 -15.03
CA MET A 423 10.30 65.72 -14.80
C MET A 423 10.19 65.36 -13.32
N LEU A 424 11.02 65.96 -12.46
CA LEU A 424 11.01 65.72 -11.03
C LEU A 424 9.74 66.28 -10.33
N THR A 425 9.15 67.38 -10.86
CA THR A 425 7.91 67.93 -10.31
C THR A 425 6.70 67.08 -10.69
N ARG A 426 6.66 66.56 -11.89
CA ARG A 426 5.59 65.64 -12.34
C ARG A 426 5.63 64.30 -11.58
N ALA A 427 6.81 63.77 -11.27
CA ALA A 427 6.96 62.60 -10.42
C ALA A 427 6.37 62.84 -8.99
N LYS A 428 6.41 64.05 -8.48
CA LYS A 428 5.80 64.42 -7.19
C LYS A 428 4.28 64.65 -7.23
N ALA A 429 3.72 65.00 -8.41
CA ALA A 429 2.33 65.43 -8.51
C ALA A 429 1.31 64.30 -8.55
N ASP A 430 1.72 63.06 -8.84
CA ASP A 430 0.86 61.87 -8.91
C ASP A 430 0.52 61.24 -7.52
N GLY A 431 0.68 62.01 -6.42
CA GLY A 431 0.16 61.67 -5.10
C GLY A 431 1.01 60.73 -4.27
N GLY A 432 2.26 60.51 -4.63
CA GLY A 432 3.20 59.66 -3.85
C GLY A 432 3.71 60.30 -2.59
N THR A 433 3.72 59.60 -1.50
CA THR A 433 4.38 59.93 -0.22
C THR A 433 5.90 59.81 -0.26
N ILE A 434 6.46 59.55 -1.46
CA ILE A 434 7.84 59.21 -1.68
C ILE A 434 8.69 60.47 -1.80
N SER A 435 9.84 60.49 -1.10
CA SER A 435 10.72 61.64 -1.12
C SER A 435 11.59 61.67 -2.40
N ALA A 436 12.11 62.85 -2.74
CA ALA A 436 13.04 62.96 -3.91
C ALA A 436 14.33 62.10 -3.71
N ASP A 437 14.70 61.83 -2.48
CA ASP A 437 15.85 61.00 -2.12
C ASP A 437 15.58 59.50 -2.41
N ASP A 438 14.34 59.08 -2.40
CA ASP A 438 13.95 57.66 -2.70
C ASP A 438 14.14 57.25 -4.16
N TYR A 439 14.25 58.28 -5.08
CA TYR A 439 14.50 58.03 -6.50
C TYR A 439 15.99 58.07 -6.87
N ARG A 440 16.86 58.44 -5.93
CA ARG A 440 18.29 58.50 -6.17
C ARG A 440 18.98 57.14 -6.08
N PRO A 441 20.01 56.88 -6.91
CA PRO A 441 20.87 55.74 -6.74
C PRO A 441 21.50 55.71 -5.34
N GLU A 442 21.61 54.53 -4.75
CA GLU A 442 22.30 54.32 -3.47
C GLU A 442 23.77 54.67 -3.62
N GLY A 443 24.33 55.39 -2.65
CA GLY A 443 25.73 55.77 -2.62
C GLY A 443 26.10 57.00 -3.52
N LEU A 444 25.13 57.60 -4.20
CA LEU A 444 25.38 58.83 -5.01
C LEU A 444 25.62 59.99 -4.05
N GLU A 445 26.78 60.62 -4.15
CA GLU A 445 27.17 61.79 -3.33
C GLU A 445 26.14 62.95 -3.52
N ARG A 446 25.83 63.65 -2.43
CA ARG A 446 24.81 64.69 -2.43
C ARG A 446 25.11 65.89 -3.36
N GLU A 447 26.38 66.06 -3.76
CA GLU A 447 26.84 67.12 -4.66
C GLU A 447 26.42 66.90 -6.11
N PHE A 448 25.96 65.65 -6.49
CA PHE A 448 25.47 65.36 -7.83
C PHE A 448 23.94 65.38 -7.87
N GLY A 449 23.35 65.56 -9.05
CA GLY A 449 21.91 65.67 -9.27
C GLY A 449 21.40 67.11 -9.09
N MET A 450 20.07 67.23 -8.83
CA MET A 450 19.43 68.50 -8.64
C MET A 450 19.88 69.14 -7.29
N GLN A 451 20.45 70.36 -7.37
CA GLN A 451 20.90 71.11 -6.21
C GLN A 451 19.80 72.02 -5.65
N THR A 452 20.04 72.56 -4.45
CA THR A 452 19.09 73.47 -3.76
C THR A 452 18.94 74.83 -4.48
N ASP A 453 19.91 75.21 -5.33
CA ASP A 453 19.89 76.42 -6.18
C ASP A 453 19.09 76.22 -7.49
N GLY A 454 18.58 75.00 -7.70
CA GLY A 454 17.81 74.64 -8.90
C GLY A 454 18.65 74.28 -10.10
N LEU A 455 19.96 74.18 -9.96
CA LEU A 455 20.89 73.76 -11.00
C LEU A 455 21.18 72.27 -10.85
N TYR A 456 21.56 71.61 -11.95
CA TYR A 456 21.86 70.18 -11.97
C TYR A 456 23.37 69.92 -12.09
N ARG A 457 23.94 69.09 -11.28
CA ARG A 457 25.33 68.63 -11.39
C ARG A 457 25.39 67.19 -11.84
N LEU A 458 26.14 66.93 -12.92
CA LEU A 458 26.27 65.61 -13.51
C LEU A 458 27.22 64.73 -12.71
N SER A 459 26.83 63.47 -12.50
CA SER A 459 27.69 62.45 -11.97
C SER A 459 28.62 61.86 -13.05
N GLU A 460 29.60 61.10 -12.59
CA GLU A 460 30.55 60.43 -13.48
C GLU A 460 29.83 59.50 -14.48
N THR A 461 28.87 58.72 -14.00
CA THR A 461 28.07 57.78 -14.82
C THR A 461 27.29 58.51 -15.88
N GLN A 462 26.62 59.61 -15.51
CA GLN A 462 25.88 60.45 -16.46
C GLN A 462 26.78 61.05 -17.52
N ALA A 463 27.91 61.66 -17.13
CA ALA A 463 28.86 62.22 -18.06
C ALA A 463 29.44 61.17 -19.03
N GLN A 464 29.69 59.96 -18.57
CA GLN A 464 30.13 58.85 -19.41
C GLN A 464 29.11 58.46 -20.46
N GLU A 465 27.84 58.33 -20.07
CA GLU A 465 26.73 57.99 -20.94
C GLU A 465 26.43 59.10 -21.99
N ILE A 466 26.57 60.34 -21.60
CA ILE A 466 26.43 61.47 -22.49
C ILE A 466 27.53 61.44 -23.57
N LEU A 467 28.80 61.17 -23.19
CA LEU A 467 29.90 61.05 -24.13
C LEU A 467 29.75 59.89 -25.13
N GLN A 468 29.04 58.86 -24.76
CA GLN A 468 28.73 57.70 -25.62
C GLN A 468 27.46 57.86 -26.44
N MET A 469 26.75 58.99 -26.28
CA MET A 469 25.48 59.22 -26.93
C MET A 469 25.68 59.38 -28.46
N ARG A 470 24.88 58.65 -29.23
CA ARG A 470 24.89 58.76 -30.71
C ARG A 470 24.16 60.02 -31.18
N LEU A 471 24.67 60.64 -32.20
CA LEU A 471 24.09 61.84 -32.80
C LEU A 471 22.59 61.73 -33.22
N GLN A 472 22.14 60.53 -33.51
CA GLN A 472 20.71 60.21 -33.79
C GLN A 472 19.76 60.53 -32.63
N ARG A 473 20.26 60.50 -31.37
CA ARG A 473 19.47 60.78 -30.17
C ARG A 473 19.26 62.28 -29.89
N LEU A 474 19.80 63.15 -30.73
CA LEU A 474 19.71 64.62 -30.58
C LEU A 474 18.46 65.26 -31.20
N THR A 475 17.50 64.43 -31.72
CA THR A 475 16.28 64.95 -32.38
C THR A 475 15.18 65.23 -31.35
N GLY A 476 14.25 66.12 -31.62
CA GLY A 476 13.14 66.46 -30.71
C GLY A 476 12.24 65.28 -30.39
N LEU A 477 12.05 64.35 -31.33
CA LEU A 477 11.33 63.09 -31.11
C LEU A 477 12.00 62.22 -30.04
N GLU A 478 13.30 62.28 -29.86
CA GLU A 478 14.03 61.51 -28.84
C GLU A 478 13.90 62.13 -27.43
N GLN A 479 13.71 63.48 -27.33
CA GLN A 479 13.41 64.15 -26.07
C GLN A 479 12.09 63.64 -25.49
N ASP A 480 11.05 63.54 -26.30
CA ASP A 480 9.72 63.04 -25.91
C ASP A 480 9.83 61.57 -25.44
N LYS A 481 10.65 60.73 -26.10
CA LYS A 481 10.91 59.38 -25.70
C LYS A 481 11.62 59.28 -24.34
N ILE A 482 12.62 60.10 -24.09
CA ILE A 482 13.34 60.11 -22.81
C ILE A 482 12.41 60.54 -21.67
N VAL A 483 11.53 61.52 -21.89
CA VAL A 483 10.54 61.92 -20.90
C VAL A 483 9.52 60.85 -20.64
N ALA A 484 9.06 60.14 -21.70
CA ALA A 484 8.15 59.02 -21.55
C ALA A 484 8.80 57.84 -20.79
N GLU A 485 10.04 57.46 -21.19
CA GLU A 485 10.78 56.41 -20.53
C GLU A 485 11.05 56.75 -19.03
N TYR A 486 11.38 58.00 -18.73
CA TYR A 486 11.58 58.45 -17.33
C TYR A 486 10.31 58.29 -16.51
N LYS A 487 9.16 58.69 -17.08
CA LYS A 487 7.87 58.51 -16.42
C LYS A 487 7.59 57.02 -16.10
N ASP A 488 7.84 56.13 -17.06
CA ASP A 488 7.68 54.69 -16.88
C ASP A 488 8.61 54.18 -15.82
N VAL A 489 9.88 54.59 -15.81
CA VAL A 489 10.87 54.18 -14.77
C VAL A 489 10.45 54.68 -13.39
N MET A 490 9.92 55.92 -13.28
CA MET A 490 9.40 56.41 -12.00
C MET A 490 8.22 55.60 -11.49
N ALA A 491 7.29 55.24 -12.35
CA ALA A 491 6.15 54.39 -11.98
C ALA A 491 6.63 52.99 -11.50
N VAL A 492 7.66 52.45 -12.16
CA VAL A 492 8.30 51.17 -11.70
C VAL A 492 8.95 51.34 -10.33
N ILE A 493 9.67 52.41 -10.05
CA ILE A 493 10.27 52.70 -8.77
C ILE A 493 9.20 52.80 -7.67
N ASP A 494 8.10 53.52 -7.94
CA ASP A 494 6.98 53.66 -7.00
C ASP A 494 6.35 52.30 -6.66
N ASP A 495 6.11 51.46 -7.68
CA ASP A 495 5.58 50.12 -7.47
C ASP A 495 6.54 49.21 -6.67
N LEU A 496 7.83 49.23 -7.00
CA LEU A 496 8.85 48.45 -6.27
C LEU A 496 9.00 48.91 -4.83
N LEU A 497 8.92 50.22 -4.54
CA LEU A 497 8.93 50.73 -3.17
C LEU A 497 7.67 50.34 -2.41
N ASP A 498 6.51 50.35 -3.04
CA ASP A 498 5.26 49.87 -2.44
C ASP A 498 5.31 48.39 -2.13
N ILE A 499 5.91 47.56 -2.99
CA ILE A 499 6.13 46.12 -2.73
C ILE A 499 7.00 45.91 -1.51
N LEU A 500 8.11 46.67 -1.38
CA LEU A 500 9.01 46.56 -0.24
C LEU A 500 8.39 47.05 1.10
N ALA A 501 7.46 48.01 1.00
CA ALA A 501 6.79 48.59 2.16
C ALA A 501 5.67 47.71 2.72
N LYS A 502 5.10 46.82 1.91
CA LYS A 502 3.89 46.05 2.23
C LYS A 502 4.12 44.55 2.09
N PRO A 503 4.29 43.78 3.19
CA PRO A 503 4.46 42.34 3.15
C PRO A 503 3.33 41.59 2.41
N GLU A 504 2.11 42.16 2.40
CA GLU A 504 0.96 41.58 1.70
C GLU A 504 1.16 41.58 0.17
N ARG A 505 1.85 42.64 -0.35
CA ARG A 505 2.20 42.71 -1.79
C ARG A 505 3.19 41.61 -2.16
N VAL A 506 4.18 41.35 -1.33
CA VAL A 506 5.15 40.25 -1.54
C VAL A 506 4.40 38.92 -1.56
N SER A 507 3.48 38.71 -0.62
CA SER A 507 2.66 37.48 -0.59
C SER A 507 1.75 37.35 -1.81
N ALA A 508 1.18 38.45 -2.32
CA ALA A 508 0.37 38.45 -3.54
C ALA A 508 1.20 38.03 -4.76
N ILE A 509 2.41 38.58 -4.93
CA ILE A 509 3.33 38.21 -6.02
C ILE A 509 3.70 36.73 -5.95
N ILE A 510 4.03 36.21 -4.79
CA ILE A 510 4.30 34.78 -4.61
C ILE A 510 3.09 33.93 -5.04
N GLY A 511 1.88 34.37 -4.65
CA GLY A 511 0.64 33.71 -5.04
C GLY A 511 0.41 33.71 -6.56
N GLU A 512 0.63 34.85 -7.22
CA GLU A 512 0.53 34.96 -8.69
C GLU A 512 1.55 34.07 -9.40
N GLU A 513 2.78 34.02 -8.94
CA GLU A 513 3.83 33.15 -9.50
C GLU A 513 3.50 31.67 -9.34
N LEU A 514 2.99 31.26 -8.17
CA LEU A 514 2.55 29.89 -7.92
C LEU A 514 1.36 29.51 -8.81
N VAL A 515 0.39 30.41 -8.98
CA VAL A 515 -0.75 30.20 -9.90
C VAL A 515 -0.26 30.09 -11.35
N ALA A 516 0.72 30.87 -11.76
CA ALA A 516 1.32 30.77 -13.09
C ALA A 516 1.99 29.41 -13.32
N VAL A 517 2.79 28.92 -12.36
CA VAL A 517 3.38 27.57 -12.40
C VAL A 517 2.31 26.49 -12.47
N LYS A 518 1.25 26.60 -11.66
CA LYS A 518 0.12 25.67 -11.71
C LYS A 518 -0.59 25.68 -13.05
N SER A 519 -0.85 26.86 -13.63
CA SER A 519 -1.55 26.98 -14.92
C SER A 519 -0.72 26.43 -16.08
N GLU A 520 0.58 26.58 -16.04
CA GLU A 520 1.48 26.14 -17.11
C GLU A 520 1.76 24.62 -17.05
N PHE A 521 2.05 24.08 -15.89
CA PHE A 521 2.49 22.69 -15.74
C PHE A 521 1.39 21.77 -15.18
N GLY A 522 0.46 22.31 -14.39
CA GLY A 522 -0.57 21.54 -13.72
C GLY A 522 -1.73 21.11 -14.61
N GLN A 523 -1.99 21.80 -15.72
CA GLN A 523 -3.05 21.46 -16.69
C GLN A 523 -2.61 20.41 -17.72
N THR A 524 -1.35 20.03 -17.73
CA THR A 524 -0.82 18.99 -18.62
C THR A 524 -1.18 17.60 -18.11
N LYS A 525 -1.02 16.56 -18.97
CA LYS A 525 -1.13 15.16 -18.51
C LYS A 525 -0.21 14.83 -17.34
N LEU A 526 0.93 15.52 -17.23
CA LEU A 526 1.87 15.40 -16.12
C LEU A 526 1.32 16.00 -14.82
N GLY A 527 0.43 16.98 -14.89
CA GLY A 527 -0.17 17.62 -13.72
C GLY A 527 -1.31 16.82 -13.07
N ALA A 528 -1.91 15.86 -13.80
CA ALA A 528 -2.96 15.00 -13.24
C ALA A 528 -2.37 14.03 -12.20
N ARG A 529 -3.14 13.73 -11.13
CA ARG A 529 -2.75 12.71 -10.14
C ARG A 529 -2.63 11.35 -10.83
N ARG A 530 -1.55 10.66 -10.59
CA ARG A 530 -1.27 9.32 -11.12
C ARG A 530 -1.61 8.22 -10.11
N SER A 531 -1.24 8.39 -8.84
CA SER A 531 -1.51 7.41 -7.80
C SER A 531 -2.96 7.47 -7.31
N GLU A 532 -3.66 6.36 -7.34
CA GLU A 532 -4.99 6.22 -6.76
C GLU A 532 -4.90 6.06 -5.24
N ILE A 533 -5.93 6.47 -4.50
CA ILE A 533 -5.95 6.39 -3.04
C ILE A 533 -7.09 5.50 -2.58
N GLU A 534 -6.75 4.42 -1.89
CA GLU A 534 -7.70 3.56 -1.21
C GLU A 534 -7.64 3.83 0.30
N HIS A 535 -8.69 4.45 0.83
CA HIS A 535 -8.71 4.98 2.20
C HIS A 535 -8.74 3.90 3.28
N SER A 536 -9.37 2.75 3.01
CA SER A 536 -9.48 1.64 3.96
C SER A 536 -8.49 0.53 3.61
N ALA A 537 -7.49 0.33 4.45
CA ALA A 537 -6.65 -0.86 4.37
C ALA A 537 -7.32 -2.00 5.15
N GLN A 538 -7.69 -3.07 4.47
CA GLN A 538 -8.03 -4.34 5.11
C GLN A 538 -6.79 -5.23 5.07
N ASP A 539 -6.34 -5.69 6.24
CA ASP A 539 -5.27 -6.69 6.27
C ASP A 539 -5.77 -7.96 5.59
N LEU A 540 -5.00 -8.48 4.65
CA LEU A 540 -5.29 -9.75 3.99
C LEU A 540 -5.32 -10.87 5.06
N SER A 541 -6.50 -11.46 5.25
CA SER A 541 -6.66 -12.61 6.12
C SER A 541 -6.06 -13.86 5.46
N THR A 542 -5.81 -14.91 6.24
CA THR A 542 -5.36 -16.19 5.68
C THR A 542 -6.41 -16.77 4.72
N GLU A 543 -7.68 -16.48 4.95
CA GLU A 543 -8.80 -16.93 4.08
C GLU A 543 -8.75 -16.29 2.69
N ASP A 544 -8.37 -15.00 2.60
CA ASP A 544 -8.26 -14.29 1.31
C ASP A 544 -7.14 -14.86 0.39
N LEU A 545 -6.29 -15.71 0.96
CA LEU A 545 -5.18 -16.37 0.25
C LEU A 545 -5.49 -17.80 -0.17
N ILE A 546 -6.69 -18.32 0.19
CA ILE A 546 -7.09 -19.69 -0.04
C ILE A 546 -8.28 -19.70 -0.99
N THR A 547 -8.15 -20.46 -2.07
CA THR A 547 -9.24 -20.61 -3.06
C THR A 547 -10.41 -21.34 -2.43
N PRO A 548 -11.65 -20.80 -2.51
CA PRO A 548 -12.85 -21.52 -2.10
C PRO A 548 -13.02 -22.78 -2.95
N THR A 549 -12.87 -23.95 -2.35
CA THR A 549 -12.96 -25.24 -3.02
C THR A 549 -13.75 -26.20 -2.15
N ASP A 550 -14.63 -26.99 -2.76
CA ASP A 550 -15.33 -28.04 -2.03
C ASP A 550 -14.41 -29.23 -1.79
N MET A 551 -14.31 -29.59 -0.52
CA MET A 551 -13.42 -30.62 -0.02
C MET A 551 -14.24 -31.77 0.55
N VAL A 552 -13.78 -33.00 0.33
CA VAL A 552 -14.24 -34.16 1.07
C VAL A 552 -13.37 -34.32 2.31
N VAL A 553 -13.95 -34.16 3.48
CA VAL A 553 -13.30 -34.37 4.76
C VAL A 553 -13.66 -35.76 5.26
N THR A 554 -12.64 -36.54 5.63
CA THR A 554 -12.80 -37.86 6.21
C THR A 554 -12.18 -37.95 7.59
N LEU A 555 -12.92 -38.50 8.51
CA LEU A 555 -12.47 -38.81 9.88
C LEU A 555 -12.57 -40.33 10.10
N SER A 556 -11.44 -40.94 10.45
CA SER A 556 -11.43 -42.36 10.78
C SER A 556 -11.78 -42.62 12.25
N HIS A 557 -12.18 -43.86 12.56
CA HIS A 557 -12.50 -44.33 13.93
C HIS A 557 -11.30 -44.10 14.88
N SER A 558 -10.10 -44.35 14.40
CA SER A 558 -8.88 -44.07 15.17
C SER A 558 -8.57 -42.58 15.36
N GLY A 559 -9.44 -41.66 14.89
CA GLY A 559 -9.31 -40.21 15.04
C GLY A 559 -8.34 -39.56 14.08
N TYR A 560 -8.07 -40.16 12.89
CA TYR A 560 -7.28 -39.51 11.83
C TYR A 560 -8.20 -38.74 10.91
N ILE A 561 -7.85 -37.45 10.70
CA ILE A 561 -8.60 -36.55 9.82
C ILE A 561 -7.76 -36.16 8.61
N LYS A 562 -8.37 -36.04 7.47
CA LYS A 562 -7.79 -35.48 6.23
C LYS A 562 -8.83 -34.85 5.35
N SER A 563 -8.40 -33.99 4.43
CA SER A 563 -9.24 -33.39 3.38
C SER A 563 -8.67 -33.69 1.99
N GLN A 564 -9.55 -33.75 0.99
CA GLN A 564 -9.20 -33.92 -0.42
C GLN A 564 -10.18 -33.11 -1.27
N PRO A 565 -9.73 -32.53 -2.42
CA PRO A 565 -10.66 -31.86 -3.33
C PRO A 565 -11.77 -32.83 -3.82
N LEU A 566 -13.00 -32.36 -3.88
CA LEU A 566 -14.15 -33.13 -4.37
C LEU A 566 -13.94 -33.64 -5.80
N SER A 567 -13.19 -32.89 -6.62
CA SER A 567 -12.82 -33.27 -7.99
C SER A 567 -12.02 -34.57 -8.08
N GLU A 568 -11.24 -34.91 -7.06
CA GLU A 568 -10.51 -36.18 -6.99
C GLU A 568 -11.43 -37.39 -6.62
N TYR A 569 -12.61 -37.08 -6.10
CA TYR A 569 -13.66 -38.06 -5.68
C TYR A 569 -14.67 -38.39 -6.78
N ARG A 570 -14.61 -37.78 -7.98
CA ARG A 570 -15.58 -37.97 -9.05
C ARG A 570 -15.70 -39.43 -9.46
N ALA A 571 -16.95 -39.86 -9.60
CA ALA A 571 -17.38 -41.22 -9.90
C ALA A 571 -16.80 -41.78 -11.19
N GLN A 572 -16.39 -43.07 -11.18
CA GLN A 572 -16.14 -43.83 -12.38
C GLN A 572 -17.49 -44.26 -13.00
N LYS A 573 -17.53 -44.23 -14.35
CA LYS A 573 -18.68 -44.78 -15.11
C LYS A 573 -19.02 -46.21 -14.66
N ARG A 574 -20.32 -46.60 -14.74
CA ARG A 574 -20.83 -47.94 -14.41
C ARG A 574 -19.91 -49.06 -14.88
N GLY A 575 -19.50 -49.96 -13.95
CA GLY A 575 -18.65 -51.11 -14.24
C GLY A 575 -17.19 -51.04 -13.74
N GLY A 576 -16.77 -49.93 -13.09
CA GLY A 576 -15.48 -49.80 -12.43
C GLY A 576 -15.48 -50.40 -11.02
N ARG A 577 -14.36 -50.99 -10.58
CA ARG A 577 -14.12 -51.34 -9.15
C ARG A 577 -14.10 -50.04 -8.34
N GLY A 578 -14.89 -49.99 -7.28
CA GLY A 578 -14.93 -48.86 -6.33
C GLY A 578 -13.50 -48.47 -5.87
N LYS A 579 -13.28 -47.19 -5.68
CA LYS A 579 -12.00 -46.66 -5.17
C LYS A 579 -12.11 -46.40 -3.67
N GLN A 580 -11.20 -46.97 -2.85
CA GLN A 580 -11.14 -46.66 -1.44
C GLN A 580 -10.78 -45.22 -1.15
N ALA A 581 -11.47 -44.56 -0.24
CA ALA A 581 -11.23 -43.16 0.14
C ALA A 581 -9.94 -42.98 0.94
N THR A 582 -9.50 -44.01 1.64
CA THR A 582 -8.32 -43.95 2.53
C THR A 582 -7.66 -45.33 2.61
N ALA A 583 -6.32 -45.40 2.59
CA ALA A 583 -5.59 -46.55 3.05
C ALA A 583 -5.64 -46.56 4.59
N THR A 584 -6.55 -47.34 5.14
CA THR A 584 -6.62 -47.64 6.57
C THR A 584 -5.79 -48.89 6.87
N LYS A 585 -5.27 -49.01 8.08
CA LYS A 585 -4.82 -50.34 8.58
C LYS A 585 -6.03 -51.27 8.59
N GLU A 586 -5.79 -52.60 8.58
CA GLU A 586 -6.86 -53.57 8.58
C GLU A 586 -7.88 -53.36 9.72
N ASP A 587 -7.52 -52.56 10.74
CA ASP A 587 -8.29 -52.29 11.98
C ASP A 587 -8.86 -50.84 12.03
N ASP A 588 -8.85 -50.03 10.97
CA ASP A 588 -9.39 -48.66 10.99
C ASP A 588 -10.32 -48.44 9.78
N TRP A 589 -11.39 -47.64 9.94
CA TRP A 589 -12.37 -47.35 8.90
C TRP A 589 -12.81 -45.88 8.97
N ILE A 590 -13.45 -45.35 7.95
CA ILE A 590 -14.01 -44.02 7.93
C ILE A 590 -15.29 -44.00 8.77
N ASP A 591 -15.25 -43.24 9.85
CA ASP A 591 -16.34 -43.05 10.78
C ASP A 591 -17.28 -41.93 10.31
N GLN A 592 -16.68 -40.81 9.83
CA GLN A 592 -17.41 -39.67 9.27
C GLN A 592 -16.82 -39.23 7.94
N LEU A 593 -17.71 -38.92 6.98
CA LEU A 593 -17.38 -38.34 5.70
C LEU A 593 -18.41 -37.25 5.42
N PHE A 594 -17.93 -36.03 5.11
CA PHE A 594 -18.77 -34.92 4.73
C PHE A 594 -18.12 -34.05 3.69
N ILE A 595 -18.91 -33.29 2.92
CA ILE A 595 -18.47 -32.32 1.95
C ILE A 595 -18.62 -30.95 2.60
N ALA A 596 -17.55 -30.15 2.58
CA ALA A 596 -17.54 -28.79 3.09
C ALA A 596 -16.59 -27.94 2.28
N ASN A 597 -16.87 -26.64 2.16
CA ASN A 597 -15.99 -25.69 1.47
C ASN A 597 -14.75 -25.40 2.32
N THR A 598 -13.61 -25.11 1.68
CA THR A 598 -12.37 -24.76 2.38
C THR A 598 -12.57 -23.68 3.46
N HIS A 599 -13.48 -22.73 3.26
CA HIS A 599 -13.77 -21.64 4.19
C HIS A 599 -14.79 -21.98 5.28
N ASP A 600 -15.39 -23.18 5.25
CA ASP A 600 -16.37 -23.60 6.26
C ASP A 600 -15.70 -23.90 7.61
N TYR A 601 -16.50 -23.77 8.68
CA TYR A 601 -16.12 -24.19 10.02
C TYR A 601 -16.53 -25.63 10.30
N ILE A 602 -15.70 -26.30 11.06
CA ILE A 602 -15.99 -27.60 11.67
C ILE A 602 -16.01 -27.37 13.17
N LEU A 603 -17.13 -27.68 13.83
CA LEU A 603 -17.26 -27.63 15.28
C LEU A 603 -16.86 -28.98 15.88
N CYS A 604 -15.84 -28.98 16.71
CA CYS A 604 -15.31 -30.17 17.37
C CYS A 604 -15.63 -30.15 18.87
N PHE A 605 -16.52 -31.01 19.31
CA PHE A 605 -16.93 -31.09 20.70
C PHE A 605 -16.15 -32.19 21.45
N SER A 606 -15.58 -31.81 22.60
CA SER A 606 -14.88 -32.77 23.45
C SER A 606 -15.80 -33.47 24.45
N ASN A 607 -15.37 -34.63 24.92
CA ASN A 607 -16.04 -35.38 25.99
C ASN A 607 -16.21 -34.54 27.27
N ARG A 608 -15.42 -33.49 27.48
CA ARG A 608 -15.50 -32.55 28.62
C ARG A 608 -16.45 -31.38 28.39
N GLY A 609 -17.28 -31.42 27.35
CA GLY A 609 -18.25 -30.36 27.05
C GLY A 609 -17.61 -29.08 26.53
N ARG A 610 -16.40 -29.11 25.99
CA ARG A 610 -15.75 -27.99 25.34
C ARG A 610 -15.93 -28.08 23.84
N LEU A 611 -15.96 -26.88 23.20
CA LEU A 611 -16.02 -26.71 21.76
C LEU A 611 -14.72 -26.09 21.26
N TYR A 612 -14.19 -26.65 20.18
CA TYR A 612 -13.08 -26.13 19.38
C TYR A 612 -13.56 -25.93 17.96
N TRP A 613 -12.98 -24.92 17.29
CA TRP A 613 -13.24 -24.63 15.89
C TRP A 613 -12.06 -25.06 15.05
N LEU A 614 -12.36 -25.57 13.87
CA LEU A 614 -11.40 -25.91 12.85
C LEU A 614 -11.93 -25.38 11.51
N LYS A 615 -11.11 -24.68 10.76
CA LYS A 615 -11.43 -24.37 9.36
C LYS A 615 -11.10 -25.55 8.48
N VAL A 616 -11.91 -25.80 7.45
CA VAL A 616 -11.68 -26.93 6.53
C VAL A 616 -10.29 -26.84 5.88
N TRP A 617 -9.83 -25.62 5.54
CA TRP A 617 -8.48 -25.43 5.00
C TRP A 617 -7.33 -25.73 6.00
N GLU A 618 -7.60 -25.79 7.29
CA GLU A 618 -6.63 -26.22 8.31
C GLU A 618 -6.50 -27.75 8.39
N VAL A 619 -7.49 -28.49 7.86
CA VAL A 619 -7.45 -29.93 7.80
C VAL A 619 -6.36 -30.38 6.85
N PRO A 620 -5.45 -31.28 7.27
CA PRO A 620 -4.35 -31.69 6.42
C PRO A 620 -4.82 -32.27 5.09
N ALA A 621 -4.31 -31.71 3.98
CA ALA A 621 -4.54 -32.29 2.66
C ALA A 621 -3.87 -33.64 2.58
N GLY A 622 -4.58 -34.62 2.05
CA GLY A 622 -4.10 -36.00 1.93
C GLY A 622 -4.48 -36.63 0.61
N SER A 623 -3.57 -37.35 -0.02
CA SER A 623 -3.91 -38.22 -1.15
C SER A 623 -4.83 -39.35 -0.70
N ARG A 624 -5.52 -40.02 -1.65
CA ARG A 624 -6.38 -41.19 -1.38
C ARG A 624 -5.74 -42.25 -0.51
N GLY A 625 -4.45 -42.54 -0.70
CA GLY A 625 -3.70 -43.56 0.05
C GLY A 625 -3.10 -43.05 1.38
N SER A 626 -3.26 -41.79 1.74
CA SER A 626 -2.70 -41.24 2.97
C SER A 626 -3.62 -41.48 4.17
N ARG A 627 -3.01 -41.67 5.34
CA ARG A 627 -3.73 -41.88 6.59
C ARG A 627 -4.31 -40.60 7.20
N GLY A 628 -3.81 -39.43 6.86
CA GLY A 628 -4.14 -38.16 7.50
C GLY A 628 -3.35 -37.92 8.81
N ARG A 629 -3.80 -36.99 9.63
CA ARG A 629 -3.19 -36.65 10.93
C ARG A 629 -4.19 -36.86 12.06
N PRO A 630 -3.73 -37.21 13.28
CA PRO A 630 -4.61 -37.33 14.42
C PRO A 630 -5.27 -36.01 14.77
N ILE A 631 -6.58 -35.97 14.87
CA ILE A 631 -7.37 -34.76 15.19
C ILE A 631 -6.98 -34.17 16.54
N VAL A 632 -6.56 -34.99 17.48
CA VAL A 632 -6.11 -34.56 18.83
C VAL A 632 -4.88 -33.62 18.78
N ASN A 633 -4.06 -33.72 17.73
CA ASN A 633 -2.89 -32.86 17.56
C ASN A 633 -3.22 -31.47 17.01
N MET A 634 -4.48 -31.22 16.66
CA MET A 634 -4.93 -29.93 16.10
C MET A 634 -5.43 -28.97 17.17
N PHE A 635 -5.64 -29.46 18.42
CA PHE A 635 -6.22 -28.68 19.50
C PHE A 635 -5.37 -28.76 20.78
N PRO A 636 -5.38 -27.71 21.62
CA PRO A 636 -4.73 -27.73 22.93
C PRO A 636 -5.61 -28.45 23.95
N LEU A 637 -5.82 -29.77 23.76
CA LEU A 637 -6.63 -30.62 24.64
C LEU A 637 -5.98 -30.79 26.01
N GLN A 638 -6.82 -30.91 27.04
CA GLN A 638 -6.38 -31.23 28.39
C GLN A 638 -6.11 -32.77 28.55
N GLU A 639 -5.41 -33.17 29.60
CA GLU A 639 -5.15 -34.59 29.88
C GLU A 639 -6.47 -35.38 30.00
N GLY A 640 -6.60 -36.43 29.20
CA GLY A 640 -7.81 -37.25 29.14
C GLY A 640 -8.99 -36.66 28.36
N GLU A 641 -8.82 -35.48 27.75
CA GLU A 641 -9.83 -34.88 26.88
C GLU A 641 -9.71 -35.45 25.45
N LYS A 642 -10.86 -35.81 24.86
CA LYS A 642 -10.96 -36.38 23.52
C LYS A 642 -12.06 -35.70 22.75
N ILE A 643 -11.91 -35.54 21.41
CA ILE A 643 -12.98 -35.08 20.53
C ILE A 643 -13.95 -36.24 20.31
N ASN A 644 -15.21 -36.05 20.69
CA ASN A 644 -16.26 -37.04 20.57
C ASN A 644 -17.19 -36.80 19.39
N VAL A 645 -17.42 -35.50 19.03
CA VAL A 645 -18.36 -35.14 17.97
C VAL A 645 -17.74 -34.07 17.07
N VAL A 646 -17.91 -34.26 15.78
CA VAL A 646 -17.48 -33.33 14.74
C VAL A 646 -18.70 -32.91 13.91
N LEU A 647 -19.03 -31.61 13.88
CA LEU A 647 -20.16 -31.07 13.16
C LEU A 647 -19.68 -30.07 12.10
N PRO A 648 -19.80 -30.37 10.80
CA PRO A 648 -19.53 -29.42 9.75
C PRO A 648 -20.64 -28.36 9.67
N LEU A 649 -20.27 -27.09 9.56
CA LEU A 649 -21.21 -26.00 9.29
C LEU A 649 -21.32 -25.78 7.79
N THR A 650 -22.32 -26.36 7.15
CA THR A 650 -22.58 -26.28 5.72
C THR A 650 -23.89 -25.53 5.42
N GLY A 651 -24.08 -25.08 4.21
CA GLY A 651 -25.32 -24.39 3.80
C GLY A 651 -25.54 -23.10 4.58
N ASP A 652 -26.74 -22.91 5.08
CA ASP A 652 -27.16 -21.76 5.88
C ASP A 652 -26.48 -21.71 7.27
N ALA A 653 -26.03 -22.84 7.79
CA ALA A 653 -25.31 -22.90 9.07
C ALA A 653 -23.93 -22.23 9.04
N ARG A 654 -23.34 -21.95 7.85
CA ARG A 654 -22.04 -21.29 7.68
C ARG A 654 -21.95 -19.91 8.35
N SER A 655 -23.06 -19.17 8.38
CA SER A 655 -23.15 -17.82 8.94
C SER A 655 -23.51 -17.79 10.43
N PHE A 656 -23.60 -18.93 11.09
CA PHE A 656 -24.04 -19.06 12.50
C PHE A 656 -25.42 -18.44 12.77
N PRO A 657 -26.48 -18.76 12.03
CA PRO A 657 -27.78 -18.13 12.21
C PRO A 657 -28.40 -18.48 13.56
N ASP A 658 -29.21 -17.59 14.10
CA ASP A 658 -29.90 -17.71 15.38
C ASP A 658 -31.08 -18.69 15.36
N ASN A 659 -31.56 -19.05 14.18
CA ASN A 659 -32.63 -20.03 13.99
C ASN A 659 -32.16 -21.48 13.86
N ARG A 660 -30.86 -21.74 14.00
CA ARG A 660 -30.24 -23.06 14.08
C ARG A 660 -29.72 -23.30 15.48
N PHE A 661 -29.72 -24.53 15.91
CA PHE A 661 -29.35 -24.91 17.26
C PHE A 661 -28.35 -26.06 17.26
N VAL A 662 -27.53 -26.12 18.31
CA VAL A 662 -26.76 -27.29 18.67
C VAL A 662 -27.46 -27.97 19.83
N PHE A 663 -27.96 -29.17 19.58
CA PHE A 663 -28.56 -30.04 20.60
C PHE A 663 -27.47 -30.99 21.14
N MET A 664 -27.33 -31.06 22.46
CA MET A 664 -26.28 -31.82 23.15
C MET A 664 -26.88 -32.74 24.17
N ALA A 665 -26.27 -33.91 24.37
CA ALA A 665 -26.66 -34.85 25.40
C ALA A 665 -25.46 -35.40 26.18
N THR A 666 -25.64 -35.65 27.46
CA THR A 666 -24.60 -36.18 28.37
C THR A 666 -24.86 -37.61 28.80
N SER A 667 -23.84 -38.29 29.30
CA SER A 667 -23.91 -39.67 29.77
C SER A 667 -24.89 -39.87 30.95
N MET A 668 -25.10 -38.83 31.77
CA MET A 668 -26.08 -38.85 32.86
C MET A 668 -27.51 -38.46 32.44
N GLY A 669 -27.77 -38.35 31.13
CA GLY A 669 -29.10 -38.12 30.61
C GLY A 669 -29.54 -36.64 30.64
N THR A 670 -28.63 -35.69 30.81
CA THR A 670 -28.89 -34.27 30.68
C THR A 670 -28.85 -33.87 29.20
N VAL A 671 -29.76 -33.02 28.81
CA VAL A 671 -29.79 -32.47 27.44
C VAL A 671 -29.80 -30.96 27.45
N LYS A 672 -29.26 -30.36 26.39
CA LYS A 672 -29.15 -28.92 26.22
C LYS A 672 -29.34 -28.54 24.78
N LYS A 673 -30.09 -27.47 24.56
CA LYS A 673 -30.25 -26.81 23.24
C LYS A 673 -29.66 -25.41 23.32
N THR A 674 -28.71 -25.08 22.46
CA THR A 674 -28.04 -23.78 22.43
C THR A 674 -28.12 -23.23 21.01
N SER A 675 -28.45 -21.95 20.86
CA SER A 675 -28.47 -21.30 19.54
C SER A 675 -27.07 -21.30 18.92
N LEU A 676 -27.01 -21.51 17.60
CA LEU A 676 -25.74 -21.64 16.89
C LEU A 676 -24.92 -20.34 16.89
N ASP A 677 -25.59 -19.19 16.93
CA ASP A 677 -24.94 -17.86 16.99
C ASP A 677 -24.10 -17.68 18.26
N GLU A 678 -24.44 -18.34 19.38
CA GLU A 678 -23.63 -18.36 20.60
C GLU A 678 -22.20 -18.92 20.38
N PHE A 679 -22.00 -19.65 19.31
CA PHE A 679 -20.72 -20.25 18.91
C PHE A 679 -20.01 -19.49 17.79
N SER A 680 -20.45 -18.27 17.43
CA SER A 680 -19.90 -17.46 16.35
C SER A 680 -18.51 -16.86 16.64
N ASN A 681 -18.03 -16.89 17.89
CA ASN A 681 -16.76 -16.29 18.31
C ASN A 681 -15.70 -17.34 18.63
N PRO A 682 -14.90 -17.81 17.66
CA PRO A 682 -13.90 -18.82 17.85
C PRO A 682 -12.75 -18.37 18.78
N ARG A 683 -12.30 -19.27 19.67
CA ARG A 683 -11.16 -19.06 20.55
C ARG A 683 -10.21 -20.25 20.47
N LYS A 684 -8.89 -20.01 20.34
CA LYS A 684 -7.88 -21.08 20.25
C LYS A 684 -7.88 -22.05 21.44
N ALA A 685 -8.22 -21.57 22.64
CA ALA A 685 -8.29 -22.39 23.85
C ALA A 685 -9.61 -23.17 23.98
N GLY A 686 -10.50 -23.09 22.98
CA GLY A 686 -11.86 -23.62 23.08
C GLY A 686 -12.74 -22.84 24.05
N ILE A 687 -14.04 -23.14 24.02
CA ILE A 687 -15.03 -22.57 24.93
C ILE A 687 -15.87 -23.68 25.57
N ILE A 688 -16.49 -23.38 26.69
CA ILE A 688 -17.49 -24.27 27.30
C ILE A 688 -18.75 -24.25 26.45
N ALA A 689 -19.18 -25.41 25.97
CA ALA A 689 -20.43 -25.60 25.25
C ALA A 689 -21.54 -26.11 26.20
N VAL A 690 -21.17 -26.93 27.14
CA VAL A 690 -22.04 -27.41 28.20
C VAL A 690 -21.25 -27.55 29.50
N ASP A 691 -21.80 -27.09 30.61
CA ASP A 691 -21.23 -27.29 31.95
C ASP A 691 -21.64 -28.67 32.45
N LEU A 692 -20.65 -29.54 32.69
CA LEU A 692 -20.84 -30.95 33.08
C LEU A 692 -20.67 -31.13 34.58
N ASP A 693 -21.51 -32.01 35.19
CA ASP A 693 -21.32 -32.45 36.56
C ASP A 693 -20.13 -33.42 36.67
N GLU A 694 -19.61 -33.59 37.87
CA GLU A 694 -18.47 -34.49 38.11
C GLU A 694 -18.82 -35.92 37.71
N GLY A 695 -18.02 -36.52 36.84
CA GLY A 695 -18.23 -37.88 36.32
C GLY A 695 -19.18 -37.95 35.12
N ASP A 696 -19.75 -36.81 34.64
CA ASP A 696 -20.55 -36.75 33.43
C ASP A 696 -19.70 -36.43 32.19
N PHE A 697 -20.11 -36.90 31.02
CA PHE A 697 -19.43 -36.74 29.77
C PHE A 697 -20.41 -36.34 28.65
N LEU A 698 -19.98 -35.50 27.76
CA LEU A 698 -20.72 -35.24 26.54
C LEU A 698 -20.66 -36.47 25.63
N ILE A 699 -21.82 -37.01 25.27
CA ILE A 699 -21.91 -38.22 24.44
C ILE A 699 -22.34 -37.92 23.00
N GLY A 700 -23.06 -36.82 22.77
CA GLY A 700 -23.57 -36.47 21.45
C GLY A 700 -23.84 -34.97 21.31
N ALA A 701 -23.67 -34.45 20.11
CA ALA A 701 -24.10 -33.14 19.67
C ALA A 701 -24.60 -33.24 18.23
N ALA A 702 -25.63 -32.50 17.89
CA ALA A 702 -26.20 -32.44 16.53
C ALA A 702 -26.72 -31.06 16.23
N LEU A 703 -26.71 -30.66 14.93
CA LEU A 703 -27.38 -29.46 14.47
C LEU A 703 -28.85 -29.73 14.29
N THR A 704 -29.72 -28.82 14.77
CA THR A 704 -31.15 -28.89 14.64
C THR A 704 -31.76 -27.54 14.23
N ASP A 705 -32.95 -27.52 13.73
CA ASP A 705 -33.65 -26.32 13.23
C ASP A 705 -34.99 -26.04 13.94
N GLY A 706 -35.29 -26.78 15.00
CA GLY A 706 -36.52 -26.63 15.74
C GLY A 706 -37.66 -27.55 15.26
N GLN A 707 -37.43 -28.48 14.30
CA GLN A 707 -38.46 -29.32 13.70
C GLN A 707 -38.21 -30.82 13.92
N HIS A 708 -37.23 -31.21 14.68
CA HIS A 708 -36.78 -32.58 14.81
C HIS A 708 -37.19 -33.22 16.15
N ASP A 709 -37.30 -34.54 16.17
CA ASP A 709 -37.39 -35.35 17.37
C ASP A 709 -36.00 -35.80 17.79
N VAL A 710 -35.75 -35.75 19.09
CA VAL A 710 -34.55 -36.26 19.72
C VAL A 710 -34.83 -37.58 20.42
N MET A 711 -33.96 -38.56 20.22
CA MET A 711 -34.02 -39.86 20.88
C MET A 711 -32.78 -40.11 21.72
N LEU A 712 -32.93 -40.55 22.96
CA LEU A 712 -31.86 -40.96 23.86
C LEU A 712 -31.99 -42.40 24.17
N PHE A 713 -30.85 -43.12 24.15
CA PHE A 713 -30.80 -44.54 24.43
C PHE A 713 -29.89 -44.80 25.64
N SER A 714 -30.35 -45.65 26.59
CA SER A 714 -29.52 -46.09 27.71
C SER A 714 -28.93 -47.49 27.52
N ASP A 715 -27.81 -47.76 28.18
CA ASP A 715 -27.19 -49.06 28.24
C ASP A 715 -28.13 -50.11 28.89
N GLY A 716 -29.11 -49.66 29.69
CA GLY A 716 -30.23 -50.46 30.22
C GLY A 716 -31.32 -50.85 29.23
N GLY A 717 -31.13 -50.59 27.92
CA GLY A 717 -32.09 -51.01 26.88
C GLY A 717 -33.35 -50.20 26.82
N LYS A 718 -33.39 -48.99 27.38
CA LYS A 718 -34.52 -48.06 27.31
C LYS A 718 -34.23 -46.90 26.34
N ALA A 719 -35.30 -46.32 25.76
CA ALA A 719 -35.21 -45.17 24.91
C ALA A 719 -36.32 -44.13 25.23
N VAL A 720 -35.99 -42.85 25.05
CA VAL A 720 -36.93 -41.75 25.12
C VAL A 720 -36.91 -41.02 23.76
N ARG A 721 -38.10 -40.73 23.23
CA ARG A 721 -38.30 -39.87 22.03
C ARG A 721 -39.16 -38.66 22.44
N PHE A 722 -38.67 -37.45 22.18
CA PHE A 722 -39.36 -36.20 22.49
C PHE A 722 -39.08 -35.14 21.45
N ASP A 723 -39.96 -34.13 21.38
CA ASP A 723 -39.75 -32.98 20.49
C ASP A 723 -38.57 -32.14 20.99
N GLU A 724 -37.69 -31.73 20.09
CA GLU A 724 -36.57 -30.86 20.48
C GLU A 724 -36.99 -29.55 21.18
N ASN A 725 -38.21 -29.07 20.90
CA ASN A 725 -38.77 -27.87 21.52
C ASN A 725 -39.23 -28.07 22.96
N ASP A 726 -39.29 -29.28 23.44
CA ASP A 726 -39.46 -29.56 24.88
C ASP A 726 -38.23 -29.08 25.66
N VAL A 727 -37.11 -28.79 24.96
CA VAL A 727 -35.90 -28.19 25.53
C VAL A 727 -35.77 -26.75 25.00
N ARG A 728 -35.98 -25.77 25.88
CA ARG A 728 -35.80 -24.37 25.56
C ARG A 728 -34.35 -24.05 25.20
N PRO A 729 -34.05 -23.14 24.28
CA PRO A 729 -32.73 -22.68 24.06
C PRO A 729 -32.11 -22.06 25.33
N MET A 730 -30.84 -22.36 25.59
CA MET A 730 -30.07 -21.97 26.78
C MET A 730 -28.68 -21.49 26.40
N GLY A 731 -28.16 -20.50 27.11
CA GLY A 731 -26.80 -19.98 26.91
C GLY A 731 -25.74 -21.07 27.18
N ARG A 732 -24.53 -20.85 26.66
CA ARG A 732 -23.39 -21.82 26.69
C ARG A 732 -23.03 -22.35 28.05
N ASN A 733 -23.06 -21.53 29.11
CA ASN A 733 -22.65 -21.90 30.47
C ASN A 733 -23.75 -22.63 31.26
N ALA A 734 -24.89 -22.95 30.67
CA ALA A 734 -25.93 -23.68 31.32
C ALA A 734 -25.62 -25.19 31.35
N ARG A 735 -26.01 -25.88 32.41
CA ARG A 735 -25.85 -27.33 32.53
C ARG A 735 -26.83 -28.12 31.65
N GLY A 736 -27.97 -27.54 31.36
CA GLY A 736 -29.04 -28.24 30.63
C GLY A 736 -30.22 -28.64 31.53
N VAL A 737 -31.07 -29.50 30.99
CA VAL A 737 -32.26 -30.04 31.66
C VAL A 737 -32.25 -31.55 31.51
N ARG A 738 -32.99 -32.25 32.36
CA ARG A 738 -33.12 -33.70 32.29
C ARG A 738 -33.82 -34.13 31.00
N GLY A 739 -33.16 -34.88 30.18
CA GLY A 739 -33.67 -35.47 28.93
C GLY A 739 -34.22 -36.89 29.21
N MET A 740 -33.48 -37.70 29.94
CA MET A 740 -33.89 -39.07 30.31
C MET A 740 -33.61 -39.33 31.79
N MET A 741 -34.47 -40.06 32.47
CA MET A 741 -34.21 -40.58 33.84
C MET A 741 -33.53 -41.95 33.73
N ILE A 742 -32.29 -42.03 34.13
CA ILE A 742 -31.53 -43.27 34.16
C ILE A 742 -31.52 -43.89 35.54
N GLU A 743 -31.38 -45.21 35.65
CA GLU A 743 -31.25 -45.95 36.88
C GLU A 743 -29.79 -45.94 37.38
N ASP A 744 -29.59 -46.16 38.67
CA ASP A 744 -28.25 -46.18 39.24
C ASP A 744 -27.33 -47.19 38.53
N GLY A 745 -26.15 -46.75 38.11
CA GLY A 745 -25.18 -47.59 37.40
C GLY A 745 -25.44 -47.70 35.88
N GLN A 746 -26.45 -47.04 35.36
CA GLN A 746 -26.70 -46.95 33.92
C GLN A 746 -26.22 -45.58 33.36
N SER A 747 -26.04 -45.53 32.05
CA SER A 747 -25.66 -44.32 31.32
C SER A 747 -26.41 -44.21 29.99
N VAL A 748 -26.58 -43.00 29.51
CA VAL A 748 -27.03 -42.75 28.12
C VAL A 748 -25.84 -43.01 27.21
N ILE A 749 -26.06 -43.80 26.18
CA ILE A 749 -25.02 -44.28 25.26
C ILE A 749 -25.11 -43.64 23.84
N ALA A 750 -26.30 -43.18 23.46
CA ALA A 750 -26.53 -42.60 22.15
C ALA A 750 -27.60 -41.50 22.19
N MET A 751 -27.36 -40.44 21.43
CA MET A 751 -28.33 -39.40 21.09
C MET A 751 -28.53 -39.43 19.57
N LEU A 752 -29.77 -39.59 19.14
CA LEU A 752 -30.13 -39.57 17.71
C LEU A 752 -31.11 -38.44 17.43
N VAL A 753 -30.95 -37.76 16.31
CA VAL A 753 -31.94 -36.79 15.80
C VAL A 753 -32.67 -37.44 14.65
N ALA A 754 -33.98 -37.62 14.80
CA ALA A 754 -34.80 -38.23 13.77
C ALA A 754 -35.18 -37.22 12.73
N GLU A 755 -34.69 -37.39 11.51
CA GLU A 755 -34.94 -36.50 10.36
C GLU A 755 -36.08 -37.05 9.48
N ASP A 756 -36.25 -38.38 9.40
CA ASP A 756 -37.17 -39.07 8.54
C ASP A 756 -37.84 -40.26 9.26
N GLU A 757 -39.15 -40.35 9.18
CA GLU A 757 -39.93 -41.51 9.71
C GLU A 757 -39.69 -42.83 8.97
N GLN A 758 -39.01 -42.82 7.82
CA GLN A 758 -38.64 -44.01 7.06
C GLN A 758 -37.35 -44.69 7.61
N GLN A 759 -36.64 -44.01 8.46
CA GLN A 759 -35.44 -44.59 9.11
C GLN A 759 -35.86 -45.64 10.18
N SER A 760 -34.96 -46.53 10.43
CA SER A 760 -35.04 -47.49 11.53
C SER A 760 -33.92 -47.28 12.55
N VAL A 761 -34.20 -47.52 13.80
CA VAL A 761 -33.18 -47.54 14.85
C VAL A 761 -32.58 -48.94 14.90
N LEU A 762 -31.26 -49.02 14.66
CA LEU A 762 -30.50 -50.24 14.89
C LEU A 762 -29.88 -50.20 16.26
N THR A 763 -30.18 -51.16 17.12
CA THR A 763 -29.59 -51.30 18.44
C THR A 763 -28.73 -52.56 18.49
N ALA A 764 -27.59 -52.46 19.18
CA ALA A 764 -26.67 -53.61 19.40
C ALA A 764 -26.27 -53.75 20.87
N THR A 765 -26.08 -54.99 21.30
CA THR A 765 -25.74 -55.32 22.69
C THR A 765 -24.35 -55.95 22.81
N ILE A 766 -23.80 -55.92 23.99
CA ILE A 766 -22.44 -56.34 24.33
C ILE A 766 -22.14 -57.80 23.92
N ASN A 767 -23.16 -58.68 23.96
CA ASN A 767 -23.03 -60.08 23.55
C ASN A 767 -23.26 -60.33 22.07
N GLY A 768 -23.24 -59.27 21.24
CA GLY A 768 -23.33 -59.37 19.77
C GLY A 768 -24.76 -59.58 19.22
N TYR A 769 -25.78 -59.31 20.01
CA TYR A 769 -27.19 -59.31 19.57
C TYR A 769 -27.65 -57.91 19.19
N GLY A 770 -28.61 -57.80 18.34
CA GLY A 770 -29.22 -56.51 17.97
C GLY A 770 -30.45 -56.69 17.09
N LYS A 771 -31.06 -55.58 16.77
CA LYS A 771 -32.24 -55.52 15.91
C LYS A 771 -32.45 -54.16 15.27
N ARG A 772 -33.17 -54.13 14.18
CA ARG A 772 -33.65 -52.97 13.53
C ARG A 772 -35.11 -52.74 13.92
N THR A 773 -35.48 -51.53 14.35
CA THR A 773 -36.86 -51.19 14.76
C THR A 773 -37.24 -49.87 14.10
N PRO A 774 -38.38 -49.78 13.35
CA PRO A 774 -38.84 -48.55 12.75
C PRO A 774 -39.02 -47.44 13.77
N ILE A 775 -38.67 -46.18 13.42
CA ILE A 775 -38.84 -45.03 14.31
C ILE A 775 -40.26 -44.86 14.79
N GLY A 776 -41.28 -45.19 13.97
CA GLY A 776 -42.69 -45.08 14.34
C GLY A 776 -43.10 -45.98 15.53
N GLU A 777 -42.37 -47.04 15.84
CA GLU A 777 -42.54 -47.87 17.05
C GLU A 777 -42.20 -47.08 18.33
N TYR A 778 -41.42 -46.05 18.28
CA TYR A 778 -41.06 -45.23 19.42
C TYR A 778 -42.03 -44.03 19.54
N THR A 779 -43.00 -44.18 20.41
CA THR A 779 -44.00 -43.13 20.65
C THR A 779 -43.34 -41.90 21.24
N ARG A 780 -43.69 -40.71 20.71
CA ARG A 780 -43.22 -39.45 21.26
C ARG A 780 -43.81 -39.23 22.67
N HIS A 781 -42.95 -38.95 23.64
CA HIS A 781 -43.31 -38.61 25.02
C HIS A 781 -42.54 -37.36 25.44
N GLY A 782 -42.93 -36.73 26.55
CA GLY A 782 -42.15 -35.61 27.10
C GLY A 782 -40.78 -36.09 27.62
N ARG A 783 -39.81 -35.16 27.63
CA ARG A 783 -38.46 -35.41 28.17
C ARG A 783 -38.48 -35.74 29.68
N GLY A 784 -37.37 -36.31 30.20
CA GLY A 784 -37.15 -36.59 31.62
C GLY A 784 -37.92 -37.80 32.18
N THR A 785 -38.44 -38.66 31.30
CA THR A 785 -39.08 -39.94 31.68
C THR A 785 -38.06 -41.06 31.76
N LYS A 786 -38.46 -42.20 32.34
CA LYS A 786 -37.66 -43.43 32.38
C LYS A 786 -37.55 -44.08 30.99
N GLY A 787 -38.30 -43.61 30.04
CA GLY A 787 -38.33 -44.15 28.69
C GLY A 787 -39.10 -45.46 28.54
N MET A 788 -39.15 -45.92 27.28
CA MET A 788 -39.76 -47.18 26.88
C MET A 788 -38.67 -48.22 26.56
N ILE A 789 -39.05 -49.48 26.58
CA ILE A 789 -38.15 -50.59 26.21
C ILE A 789 -37.78 -50.45 24.76
N ALA A 790 -36.49 -50.28 24.45
CA ALA A 790 -35.94 -50.27 23.11
C ALA A 790 -35.50 -51.66 22.67
N ILE A 791 -34.90 -52.39 23.60
CA ILE A 791 -34.57 -53.80 23.46
C ILE A 791 -34.75 -54.49 24.80
N GLN A 792 -35.36 -55.67 24.79
CA GLN A 792 -35.58 -56.47 26.01
C GLN A 792 -34.23 -57.09 26.42
N GLN A 793 -33.70 -56.67 27.56
CA GLN A 793 -32.44 -57.22 28.12
C GLN A 793 -32.66 -58.57 28.77
N SER A 794 -31.62 -59.41 28.67
CA SER A 794 -31.53 -60.73 29.34
C SER A 794 -30.04 -61.03 29.48
N GLU A 795 -29.75 -62.08 30.26
CA GLU A 795 -28.37 -62.63 30.42
C GLU A 795 -27.76 -63.00 29.04
N ARG A 796 -28.60 -63.37 28.09
CA ARG A 796 -28.20 -63.80 26.75
C ARG A 796 -27.65 -62.65 25.91
N ASN A 797 -28.28 -61.48 25.93
CA ASN A 797 -27.87 -60.36 25.05
C ASN A 797 -27.04 -59.28 25.79
N GLY A 798 -27.16 -59.17 27.11
CA GLY A 798 -26.38 -58.21 27.90
C GLY A 798 -26.82 -56.77 27.75
N LYS A 799 -25.97 -55.83 28.10
CA LYS A 799 -26.20 -54.37 28.01
C LYS A 799 -26.17 -53.86 26.56
N VAL A 800 -26.90 -52.78 26.26
CA VAL A 800 -26.84 -52.11 24.99
C VAL A 800 -25.55 -51.28 24.91
N VAL A 801 -24.82 -51.43 23.82
CA VAL A 801 -23.55 -50.72 23.61
C VAL A 801 -23.65 -49.62 22.59
N ALA A 802 -24.57 -49.73 21.62
CA ALA A 802 -24.76 -48.71 20.56
C ALA A 802 -26.18 -48.70 20.05
N ALA A 803 -26.61 -47.54 19.59
CA ALA A 803 -27.81 -47.31 18.78
C ALA A 803 -27.48 -46.29 17.69
N THR A 804 -28.00 -46.53 16.46
CA THR A 804 -27.80 -45.62 15.32
C THR A 804 -29.02 -45.64 14.42
N LEU A 805 -29.26 -44.56 13.67
CA LEU A 805 -30.23 -44.46 12.62
C LEU A 805 -29.69 -45.07 11.33
N VAL A 806 -30.50 -45.90 10.68
CA VAL A 806 -30.14 -46.60 9.45
C VAL A 806 -31.29 -46.65 8.47
N HIS A 807 -30.96 -46.67 7.16
CA HIS A 807 -31.84 -47.06 6.07
C HIS A 807 -31.60 -48.52 5.68
N SER A 808 -32.53 -49.13 4.95
CA SER A 808 -32.41 -50.53 4.55
C SER A 808 -31.18 -50.83 3.68
N ASP A 809 -30.70 -49.85 2.97
CA ASP A 809 -29.60 -49.96 1.99
C ASP A 809 -28.23 -49.64 2.61
N ASP A 810 -28.21 -49.23 3.87
CA ASP A 810 -26.97 -48.92 4.57
C ASP A 810 -26.15 -50.17 4.91
N GLU A 811 -24.87 -49.95 5.14
CA GLU A 811 -23.97 -50.96 5.69
C GLU A 811 -23.43 -50.48 7.06
N ILE A 812 -23.18 -51.42 7.91
CA ILE A 812 -22.66 -51.16 9.25
C ILE A 812 -21.36 -51.92 9.51
N MET A 813 -20.55 -51.35 10.39
CA MET A 813 -19.39 -52.02 10.98
C MET A 813 -19.66 -52.36 12.45
N LEU A 814 -19.54 -53.65 12.78
CA LEU A 814 -19.57 -54.15 14.15
C LEU A 814 -18.13 -54.29 14.67
N ILE A 815 -17.88 -53.79 15.87
CA ILE A 815 -16.55 -53.71 16.45
C ILE A 815 -16.51 -54.46 17.77
N THR A 816 -15.55 -55.34 17.91
CA THR A 816 -15.31 -56.03 19.19
C THR A 816 -14.21 -55.35 19.99
N ASP A 817 -14.18 -55.58 21.32
CA ASP A 817 -13.13 -55.17 22.25
C ASP A 817 -11.75 -55.72 21.89
N LYS A 818 -11.68 -56.84 21.15
CA LYS A 818 -10.45 -57.46 20.67
C LYS A 818 -10.00 -56.95 19.28
N GLY A 819 -10.70 -55.93 18.73
CA GLY A 819 -10.36 -55.32 17.43
C GLY A 819 -10.85 -56.12 16.23
N VAL A 820 -11.76 -57.08 16.38
CA VAL A 820 -12.39 -57.77 15.26
C VAL A 820 -13.48 -56.90 14.65
N LEU A 821 -13.43 -56.70 13.31
CA LEU A 821 -14.34 -55.87 12.56
C LEU A 821 -15.20 -56.74 11.62
N VAL A 822 -16.50 -56.59 11.67
CA VAL A 822 -17.43 -57.30 10.78
C VAL A 822 -18.33 -56.30 10.07
N ARG A 823 -18.28 -56.28 8.73
CA ARG A 823 -19.15 -55.48 7.89
C ARG A 823 -20.42 -56.27 7.54
N THR A 824 -21.57 -55.67 7.80
CA THR A 824 -22.88 -56.32 7.58
C THR A 824 -23.83 -55.33 6.90
N ARG A 825 -24.69 -55.81 5.98
CA ARG A 825 -25.73 -54.98 5.36
C ARG A 825 -26.91 -54.88 6.28
N VAL A 826 -27.49 -53.68 6.40
CA VAL A 826 -28.66 -53.41 7.23
C VAL A 826 -29.88 -54.24 6.74
N SER A 827 -30.00 -54.43 5.45
CA SER A 827 -31.07 -55.27 4.85
C SER A 827 -31.07 -56.70 5.32
N GLU A 828 -29.92 -57.24 5.78
CA GLU A 828 -29.82 -58.62 6.29
C GLU A 828 -30.26 -58.70 7.77
N ILE A 829 -30.42 -57.59 8.47
CA ILE A 829 -30.86 -57.51 9.85
C ILE A 829 -32.38 -57.42 9.89
N ARG A 830 -33.01 -58.40 10.56
CA ARG A 830 -34.44 -58.47 10.65
C ARG A 830 -35.05 -57.28 11.40
N GLU A 831 -36.11 -56.71 10.79
CA GLU A 831 -36.92 -55.69 11.41
C GLU A 831 -37.84 -56.35 12.46
N MET A 832 -37.82 -55.76 13.68
CA MET A 832 -38.55 -56.35 14.84
C MET A 832 -39.09 -55.22 15.71
N GLY A 833 -40.21 -55.52 16.42
CA GLY A 833 -40.77 -54.62 17.40
C GLY A 833 -39.81 -54.30 18.56
N ARG A 834 -39.98 -53.16 19.24
CA ARG A 834 -39.10 -52.66 20.28
C ARG A 834 -38.95 -53.57 21.50
N ALA A 835 -39.94 -54.33 21.93
CA ALA A 835 -39.92 -55.18 23.12
C ALA A 835 -39.34 -56.59 22.88
N THR A 836 -38.52 -56.82 21.88
CA THR A 836 -37.86 -58.09 21.58
C THR A 836 -36.41 -58.12 22.00
N GLN A 837 -35.83 -59.32 22.13
CA GLN A 837 -34.42 -59.49 22.52
C GLN A 837 -33.41 -59.35 21.40
N GLY A 838 -33.83 -59.14 20.16
CA GLY A 838 -32.99 -59.06 18.98
C GLY A 838 -32.52 -60.40 18.43
N VAL A 839 -31.72 -60.40 17.37
CA VAL A 839 -31.08 -61.50 16.70
C VAL A 839 -29.55 -61.43 16.85
N THR A 840 -28.84 -62.48 16.57
CA THR A 840 -27.37 -62.46 16.55
C THR A 840 -26.91 -61.62 15.37
N LEU A 841 -26.16 -60.53 15.61
CA LEU A 841 -25.52 -59.72 14.60
C LEU A 841 -24.12 -60.21 14.26
N ILE A 842 -23.43 -60.72 15.29
CA ILE A 842 -22.07 -61.25 15.20
C ILE A 842 -21.91 -62.43 16.17
N ALA A 843 -21.25 -63.45 15.74
CA ALA A 843 -20.82 -64.52 16.62
C ALA A 843 -19.51 -64.14 17.27
N LEU A 844 -19.49 -63.94 18.58
CA LEU A 844 -18.31 -63.53 19.35
C LEU A 844 -17.52 -64.76 19.80
N ASP A 845 -16.18 -64.65 19.77
CA ASP A 845 -15.30 -65.61 20.37
C ASP A 845 -15.41 -65.61 21.89
N GLU A 846 -14.98 -66.69 22.55
CA GLU A 846 -15.02 -66.81 24.00
C GLU A 846 -14.28 -65.70 24.73
N GLY A 847 -15.02 -64.88 25.51
CA GLY A 847 -14.52 -63.72 26.21
C GLY A 847 -14.29 -62.48 25.39
N ALA A 848 -14.87 -62.38 24.17
CA ALA A 848 -14.94 -61.15 23.39
C ALA A 848 -16.31 -60.48 23.61
N GLU A 849 -16.31 -59.15 23.60
CA GLU A 849 -17.50 -58.33 23.78
C GLU A 849 -17.64 -57.37 22.55
N LEU A 850 -18.89 -57.09 22.13
CA LEU A 850 -19.15 -56.01 21.14
C LEU A 850 -18.93 -54.66 21.81
N SER A 851 -18.00 -53.87 21.30
CA SER A 851 -17.68 -52.57 21.87
C SER A 851 -18.37 -51.42 21.15
N GLY A 852 -18.78 -51.60 19.88
CA GLY A 852 -19.40 -50.55 19.12
C GLY A 852 -20.08 -50.97 17.82
N LEU A 853 -20.91 -50.09 17.31
CA LEU A 853 -21.62 -50.20 16.06
C LEU A 853 -21.56 -48.87 15.33
N GLN A 854 -21.13 -48.89 14.07
CA GLN A 854 -21.02 -47.68 13.30
C GLN A 854 -21.64 -47.86 11.92
N ARG A 855 -22.42 -46.88 11.46
CA ARG A 855 -22.91 -46.79 10.09
C ARG A 855 -21.75 -46.46 9.17
N ILE A 856 -21.59 -47.18 8.07
CA ILE A 856 -20.60 -46.89 7.02
C ILE A 856 -21.17 -45.84 6.08
N VAL A 857 -20.56 -44.66 6.05
CA VAL A 857 -21.03 -43.55 5.21
C VAL A 857 -20.55 -43.71 3.78
N GLU A 858 -19.47 -44.45 3.55
CA GLU A 858 -18.92 -44.73 2.21
C GLU A 858 -19.49 -46.03 1.64
N ASN A 859 -20.71 -45.96 1.08
CA ASN A 859 -21.32 -47.05 0.30
C ASN A 859 -21.10 -46.83 -1.20
N ASP A 860 -20.92 -47.86 -1.95
CA ASP A 860 -20.92 -47.82 -3.44
C ASP A 860 -22.22 -47.20 -4.03
N ALA A 861 -23.28 -47.07 -3.23
CA ALA A 861 -24.58 -46.52 -3.59
C ALA A 861 -24.75 -45.01 -3.24
N ASN A 862 -23.98 -44.44 -2.31
CA ASN A 862 -24.17 -43.06 -1.79
C ASN A 862 -23.32 -42.00 -2.52
N VAL A 863 -22.62 -42.36 -3.60
CA VAL A 863 -21.85 -41.38 -4.40
C VAL A 863 -22.62 -41.06 -5.69
N ASP A 864 -23.87 -40.67 -5.54
CA ASP A 864 -24.66 -40.11 -6.65
C ASP A 864 -24.74 -38.57 -6.47
N VAL A 865 -23.65 -37.88 -6.79
CA VAL A 865 -23.68 -36.44 -6.95
C VAL A 865 -24.10 -36.18 -8.40
N SER A 866 -25.38 -35.96 -8.60
CA SER A 866 -25.95 -35.49 -9.88
C SER A 866 -25.40 -34.09 -10.17
N ALA A 867 -24.43 -34.02 -11.06
CA ALA A 867 -24.06 -32.74 -11.72
C ALA A 867 -25.10 -32.45 -12.83
N PRO A 868 -25.47 -31.19 -13.06
CA PRO A 868 -26.38 -30.85 -14.15
C PRO A 868 -25.77 -31.20 -15.50
N ASP A 869 -26.58 -31.84 -16.36
CA ASP A 869 -26.26 -32.24 -17.72
C ASP A 869 -25.66 -31.08 -18.54
N ALA A 870 -24.42 -31.20 -18.95
CA ALA A 870 -23.90 -30.42 -20.06
C ALA A 870 -24.29 -31.10 -21.36
N ALA A 871 -25.07 -30.39 -22.14
CA ALA A 871 -25.64 -30.85 -23.42
C ALA A 871 -24.62 -31.51 -24.35
N GLU A 872 -24.99 -32.63 -24.90
CA GLU A 872 -24.29 -33.35 -26.00
C GLU A 872 -24.12 -32.41 -27.20
N ALA A 873 -22.88 -32.13 -27.55
CA ALA A 873 -22.55 -31.67 -28.88
C ALA A 873 -22.26 -32.90 -29.75
N GLY A 874 -23.10 -33.11 -30.72
CA GLY A 874 -23.11 -34.27 -31.62
C GLY A 874 -21.79 -34.44 -32.40
N ASP A 875 -21.40 -35.66 -32.45
CA ASP A 875 -20.38 -36.22 -33.34
C ASP A 875 -21.00 -36.35 -34.75
N ASP A 876 -20.49 -35.60 -35.69
CA ASP A 876 -20.73 -35.83 -37.13
C ASP A 876 -19.40 -36.19 -37.83
N THR A 877 -19.20 -37.48 -37.99
CA THR A 877 -18.21 -38.08 -38.86
C THR A 877 -18.68 -38.06 -40.32
N ALA A 878 -17.87 -37.49 -41.20
CA ALA A 878 -17.68 -37.90 -42.61
C ALA A 878 -16.44 -37.18 -43.14
N GLY A 879 -15.36 -37.78 -43.46
CA GLY A 879 -15.22 -38.73 -44.55
C GLY A 879 -14.73 -37.99 -45.79
N GLY A 880 -13.49 -38.25 -46.25
CA GLY A 880 -13.14 -37.97 -47.63
C GLY A 880 -11.80 -37.27 -47.89
N ALA A 881 -10.91 -38.07 -48.40
CA ALA A 881 -9.62 -37.86 -49.01
C ALA A 881 -9.47 -36.64 -49.97
N GLU A 882 -8.39 -35.89 -49.90
CA GLU A 882 -7.27 -35.84 -50.89
C GLU A 882 -6.11 -34.98 -50.28
#